data_4576d15eac40e1593745186e31aae861
#
_entry.id   4576d15eac40e1593745186e31aae861
#
_cell.length_a   1.000
_cell.length_b   1.000
_cell.length_c   1.000
_cell.angle_alpha   90.00
_cell.angle_beta   90.00
_cell.angle_gamma   90.00
#
_symmetry.space_group_name_H-M   'P 1'
#
loop_
_entity.id
_entity.type
_entity.pdbx_description
1 polymer ?
#
loop_
_entity_poly.entity_id
_entity_poly.type
_entity_poly.pdbx_seq_one_letter_code
_entity_poly.pdbx_strand_id
1 'polypeptide(L)'
;MISTLLTKIIGSRNDRTLKALRKIVKQINAMEPQFEALSDAQLQAKTAEYRQRLEQGETLEQLLPEAFATVREASRRVFGMRHFDVQLIGGMVLNSNRIAEMKTGEGKTLTATLPAYLNALSGRGVHVVTVNDYLAKRDAEANRPLFAFLGMTVDCNVPGMDASQKRDAYAADITYGTNNEFGFDYLRDNMAFSPEQRVQRPLNYALVDEVDSVLIDEARTPLIISGPAEDSSELYIRVNKLIPLLVKQDKEDSEEYTGDGHYTVDEKNRQALLTENGQIFVEELLKKEGLLAEDDSLFSATNISLLHHVNAGLRAHTLFERNVDYIVQKDEIVIVDEHTGRTMPGRRWSDGLHQAVEAKEGVKIQNENQTLASITFQNYFRLYDKLAGMTGTADTEAFEFQQIYGLDTVVIPTNKPMVRKDMGDLVYLTANEKYAAIIEDIRGCVERGQPVLVGTVSIENSELLSGILTKENIPHKVLNAKFHAMEAEIVAQAGQTGAVTIATNMAGRGTDIVLGGNWQAEIAQLENPTEAQIAELKAAWQVRHDAVLAAGGLHIIGTERHESRRIDNQLRGRSGRQGDPGSSRFYLSMEDTLMRIFASDRVTGMMKKLGMEEGEAIEHPWVTKAIENAQRKVEGRNFDIRKSLLEFDDVANDQRKVVYEQRNELLDTSDISETIHVIRDDVYGAIIDEYIPPQSLEEMWDVPGLEARLKSDFALDLPLQQWLAEDDKLYEEKLRERILDEATKLYAHKEELVGKEVLRNFEKAVMLQTLDGLWKEHLAAMDHLRQGIHLRGYAQKNPKQEYKRESFDLFTQMLETLKRDVVSILSRVQVQERDVEAMEEQQRQQAEAAPRTYTHAAADNQLADDEAEAEAAPVTFVRDEQKVGRNDPCPCGSGKKYKHCHGQLT
;
A
#
# COMPACT_ATOMS: atom_id res chain seq x y z
N MET A 1 -25.72 -22.71 22.89
CA MET A 1 -25.92 -22.89 24.34
C MET A 1 -24.80 -23.68 25.03
N ILE A 2 -24.38 -24.85 24.55
CA ILE A 2 -23.26 -25.60 25.16
C ILE A 2 -21.91 -24.85 25.05
N SER A 3 -21.61 -24.23 23.92
CA SER A 3 -20.40 -23.43 23.73
C SER A 3 -20.34 -22.20 24.64
N THR A 4 -21.46 -21.53 24.88
CA THR A 4 -21.58 -20.38 25.79
C THR A 4 -21.45 -20.76 27.27
N LEU A 5 -21.85 -21.97 27.64
CA LEU A 5 -21.69 -22.51 29.02
C LEU A 5 -20.23 -22.93 29.25
N LEU A 6 -19.59 -23.56 28.28
CA LEU A 6 -18.18 -23.94 28.32
C LEU A 6 -17.25 -22.69 28.40
N THR A 7 -17.54 -21.64 27.64
CA THR A 7 -16.80 -20.38 27.74
C THR A 7 -16.96 -19.69 29.08
N LYS A 8 -18.10 -19.80 29.75
CA LYS A 8 -18.28 -19.26 31.11
C LYS A 8 -17.50 -20.03 32.18
N ILE A 9 -17.20 -21.31 31.97
CA ILE A 9 -16.50 -22.16 32.97
C ILE A 9 -14.98 -22.17 32.71
N ILE A 10 -14.56 -22.24 31.42
CA ILE A 10 -13.15 -22.41 31.04
C ILE A 10 -12.50 -21.06 30.70
N GLY A 11 -13.30 -20.01 30.50
CA GLY A 11 -12.85 -18.71 29.99
C GLY A 11 -12.64 -18.72 28.47
N SER A 12 -12.66 -17.54 27.86
CA SER A 12 -12.33 -17.37 26.44
C SER A 12 -10.84 -17.70 26.16
N ARG A 13 -10.45 -17.83 24.89
CA ARG A 13 -9.04 -17.97 24.49
C ARG A 13 -8.24 -16.77 25.02
N ASN A 14 -8.81 -15.56 24.93
CA ASN A 14 -8.22 -14.33 25.43
C ASN A 14 -7.98 -14.38 26.95
N ASP A 15 -8.97 -14.84 27.75
CA ASP A 15 -8.84 -14.93 29.22
C ASP A 15 -7.72 -15.89 29.63
N ARG A 16 -7.58 -16.99 28.92
CA ARG A 16 -6.51 -17.98 29.19
C ARG A 16 -5.13 -17.39 28.89
N THR A 17 -4.99 -16.67 27.76
CA THR A 17 -3.77 -15.98 27.39
C THR A 17 -3.40 -14.92 28.44
N LEU A 18 -4.35 -14.05 28.81
CA LEU A 18 -4.15 -13.06 29.86
C LEU A 18 -3.77 -13.67 31.22
N LYS A 19 -4.39 -14.80 31.57
CA LYS A 19 -4.06 -15.52 32.82
C LYS A 19 -2.61 -16.04 32.82
N ALA A 20 -2.11 -16.53 31.69
CA ALA A 20 -0.72 -16.97 31.54
C ALA A 20 0.24 -15.77 31.65
N LEU A 21 -0.02 -14.66 30.97
CA LEU A 21 0.81 -13.46 30.99
C LEU A 21 0.85 -12.80 32.36
N ARG A 22 -0.25 -12.79 33.11
CA ARG A 22 -0.30 -12.28 34.49
C ARG A 22 0.66 -13.00 35.45
N LYS A 23 1.04 -14.27 35.16
CA LYS A 23 2.06 -14.95 35.99
C LYS A 23 3.45 -14.33 35.79
N ILE A 24 3.77 -13.96 34.53
CA ILE A 24 5.04 -13.31 34.22
C ILE A 24 5.05 -11.88 34.80
N VAL A 25 3.92 -11.15 34.73
CA VAL A 25 3.79 -9.84 35.38
C VAL A 25 4.11 -9.94 36.90
N LYS A 26 3.63 -10.98 37.58
CA LYS A 26 3.96 -11.21 38.98
C LYS A 26 5.47 -11.44 39.23
N GLN A 27 6.14 -12.12 38.28
CA GLN A 27 7.60 -12.29 38.35
C GLN A 27 8.32 -10.93 38.18
N ILE A 28 7.92 -10.13 37.18
CA ILE A 28 8.49 -8.79 36.98
C ILE A 28 8.27 -7.91 38.20
N ASN A 29 7.05 -7.90 38.76
CA ASN A 29 6.74 -7.14 39.98
C ASN A 29 7.56 -7.60 41.19
N ALA A 30 7.87 -8.89 41.32
CA ALA A 30 8.70 -9.42 42.40
C ALA A 30 10.18 -9.01 42.24
N MET A 31 10.63 -8.74 41.01
CA MET A 31 12.01 -8.26 40.74
C MET A 31 12.15 -6.74 40.95
N GLU A 32 11.07 -5.97 40.96
CA GLU A 32 11.08 -4.50 41.00
C GLU A 32 11.97 -3.93 42.15
N PRO A 33 11.89 -4.41 43.39
CA PRO A 33 12.75 -3.90 44.48
C PRO A 33 14.26 -4.09 44.24
N GLN A 34 14.62 -5.16 43.48
CA GLN A 34 16.01 -5.41 43.12
C GLN A 34 16.52 -4.39 42.11
N PHE A 35 15.70 -4.06 41.11
CA PHE A 35 16.03 -3.08 40.07
C PHE A 35 16.02 -1.65 40.62
N GLU A 36 15.11 -1.32 41.53
CA GLU A 36 15.09 -0.03 42.23
C GLU A 36 16.37 0.24 43.03
N ALA A 37 16.97 -0.81 43.62
CA ALA A 37 18.19 -0.72 44.40
C ALA A 37 19.46 -0.51 43.54
N LEU A 38 19.40 -0.73 42.22
CA LEU A 38 20.54 -0.55 41.30
C LEU A 38 20.86 0.93 41.13
N SER A 39 22.16 1.26 41.08
CA SER A 39 22.59 2.58 40.59
C SER A 39 22.34 2.73 39.12
N ASP A 40 22.33 3.98 38.58
CA ASP A 40 22.15 4.22 37.14
C ASP A 40 23.20 3.47 36.33
N ALA A 41 24.47 3.47 36.72
CA ALA A 41 25.52 2.74 36.03
C ALA A 41 25.29 1.22 36.02
N GLN A 42 24.76 0.64 37.11
CA GLN A 42 24.42 -0.77 37.18
C GLN A 42 23.21 -1.12 36.29
N LEU A 43 22.20 -0.24 36.24
CA LEU A 43 21.03 -0.43 35.39
C LEU A 43 21.40 -0.34 33.92
N GLN A 44 22.25 0.62 33.55
CA GLN A 44 22.80 0.77 32.19
C GLN A 44 23.63 -0.45 31.76
N ALA A 45 24.43 -1.01 32.66
CA ALA A 45 25.25 -2.19 32.39
C ALA A 45 24.43 -3.46 32.07
N LYS A 46 23.15 -3.50 32.42
CA LYS A 46 22.27 -4.63 32.15
C LYS A 46 22.13 -4.91 30.63
N THR A 47 22.17 -3.90 29.80
CA THR A 47 22.11 -4.07 28.35
C THR A 47 23.29 -4.89 27.80
N ALA A 48 24.51 -4.59 28.27
CA ALA A 48 25.70 -5.35 27.90
C ALA A 48 25.64 -6.80 28.44
N GLU A 49 25.17 -6.97 29.69
CA GLU A 49 24.96 -8.28 30.31
C GLU A 49 23.96 -9.12 29.46
N TYR A 50 22.82 -8.57 29.05
CA TYR A 50 21.83 -9.30 28.27
C TYR A 50 22.35 -9.65 26.89
N ARG A 51 23.08 -8.78 26.21
CA ARG A 51 23.70 -9.08 24.90
C ARG A 51 24.70 -10.25 25.04
N GLN A 52 25.52 -10.26 26.07
CA GLN A 52 26.44 -11.35 26.34
C GLN A 52 25.72 -12.68 26.63
N ARG A 53 24.61 -12.65 27.38
CA ARG A 53 23.80 -13.86 27.66
C ARG A 53 23.15 -14.41 26.39
N LEU A 54 22.70 -13.54 25.47
CA LEU A 54 22.22 -13.94 24.15
C LEU A 54 23.30 -14.61 23.31
N GLU A 55 24.53 -14.08 23.31
CA GLU A 55 25.68 -14.68 22.63
C GLU A 55 26.04 -16.06 23.24
N GLN A 56 25.77 -16.29 24.50
CA GLN A 56 25.93 -17.58 25.17
C GLN A 56 24.78 -18.56 24.92
N GLY A 57 23.77 -18.17 24.12
CA GLY A 57 22.67 -19.03 23.70
C GLY A 57 21.39 -18.93 24.53
N GLU A 58 21.27 -17.97 25.43
CA GLU A 58 20.01 -17.68 26.11
C GLU A 58 19.03 -17.02 25.13
N THR A 59 17.74 -17.29 25.27
CA THR A 59 16.72 -16.76 24.37
C THR A 59 16.12 -15.43 24.86
N LEU A 60 15.54 -14.64 23.93
CA LEU A 60 14.85 -13.40 24.28
C LEU A 60 13.67 -13.64 25.24
N GLU A 61 12.99 -14.79 25.12
CA GLU A 61 11.89 -15.19 26.01
C GLU A 61 12.37 -15.42 27.46
N GLN A 62 13.55 -15.96 27.62
CA GLN A 62 14.16 -16.17 28.93
C GLN A 62 14.57 -14.85 29.58
N LEU A 63 15.11 -13.92 28.79
CA LEU A 63 15.52 -12.59 29.25
C LEU A 63 14.34 -11.63 29.49
N LEU A 64 13.17 -11.90 28.89
CA LEU A 64 12.01 -10.99 28.89
C LEU A 64 11.65 -10.44 30.28
N PRO A 65 11.54 -11.24 31.37
CA PRO A 65 11.15 -10.68 32.67
C PRO A 65 12.15 -9.64 33.21
N GLU A 66 13.45 -9.93 33.08
CA GLU A 66 14.52 -9.04 33.55
C GLU A 66 14.63 -7.79 32.67
N ALA A 67 14.55 -7.96 31.35
CA ALA A 67 14.59 -6.87 30.39
C ALA A 67 13.40 -5.90 30.58
N PHE A 68 12.20 -6.41 30.80
CA PHE A 68 11.02 -5.59 31.09
C PHE A 68 11.12 -4.87 32.44
N ALA A 69 11.68 -5.51 33.45
CA ALA A 69 11.97 -4.86 34.73
C ALA A 69 12.98 -3.71 34.55
N THR A 70 14.02 -3.93 33.73
CA THR A 70 15.05 -2.90 33.42
C THR A 70 14.41 -1.68 32.75
N VAL A 71 13.59 -1.89 31.67
CA VAL A 71 12.93 -0.79 30.97
C VAL A 71 11.95 -0.06 31.87
N ARG A 72 11.19 -0.80 32.70
CA ARG A 72 10.24 -0.22 33.65
C ARG A 72 10.92 0.73 34.64
N GLU A 73 12.03 0.30 35.21
CA GLU A 73 12.81 1.11 36.17
C GLU A 73 13.48 2.30 35.47
N ALA A 74 14.06 2.08 34.27
CA ALA A 74 14.63 3.15 33.46
C ALA A 74 13.59 4.22 33.11
N SER A 75 12.39 3.79 32.69
CA SER A 75 11.28 4.69 32.41
C SER A 75 10.82 5.51 33.61
N ARG A 76 10.82 4.90 34.81
CA ARG A 76 10.53 5.60 36.06
C ARG A 76 11.54 6.68 36.34
N ARG A 77 12.84 6.41 36.11
CA ARG A 77 13.93 7.38 36.37
C ARG A 77 13.97 8.49 35.35
N VAL A 78 13.82 8.16 34.05
CA VAL A 78 13.96 9.12 32.94
C VAL A 78 12.72 9.96 32.76
N PHE A 79 11.53 9.33 32.79
CA PHE A 79 10.27 10.00 32.51
C PHE A 79 9.39 10.24 33.74
N GLY A 80 9.70 9.69 34.88
CA GLY A 80 8.80 9.62 36.03
C GLY A 80 7.59 8.71 35.82
N MET A 81 7.59 7.91 34.74
CA MET A 81 6.48 7.04 34.34
C MET A 81 6.84 5.57 34.58
N ARG A 82 6.13 4.92 35.48
CA ARG A 82 6.22 3.48 35.71
C ARG A 82 5.19 2.76 34.84
N HIS A 83 5.61 1.79 34.04
CA HIS A 83 4.69 0.96 33.26
C HIS A 83 3.66 0.26 34.16
N PHE A 84 2.40 0.34 33.78
CA PHE A 84 1.30 -0.42 34.39
C PHE A 84 1.39 -1.90 34.06
N ASP A 85 0.77 -2.75 34.89
CA ASP A 85 0.72 -4.19 34.66
C ASP A 85 0.07 -4.55 33.32
N VAL A 86 -0.94 -3.79 32.88
CA VAL A 86 -1.58 -3.96 31.58
C VAL A 86 -0.64 -3.63 30.41
N GLN A 87 0.27 -2.68 30.59
CA GLN A 87 1.28 -2.32 29.61
C GLN A 87 2.37 -3.39 29.50
N LEU A 88 2.75 -4.03 30.61
CA LEU A 88 3.64 -5.20 30.58
C LEU A 88 2.99 -6.36 29.81
N ILE A 89 1.69 -6.60 29.99
CA ILE A 89 0.95 -7.58 29.21
C ILE A 89 0.98 -7.20 27.71
N GLY A 90 0.75 -5.93 27.39
CA GLY A 90 0.85 -5.41 26.01
C GLY A 90 2.20 -5.69 25.38
N GLY A 91 3.29 -5.34 26.06
CA GLY A 91 4.65 -5.61 25.60
C GLY A 91 4.94 -7.10 25.36
N MET A 92 4.43 -7.99 26.24
CA MET A 92 4.57 -9.44 26.05
C MET A 92 3.77 -9.97 24.86
N VAL A 93 2.56 -9.44 24.62
CA VAL A 93 1.76 -9.78 23.45
C VAL A 93 2.48 -9.38 22.17
N LEU A 94 3.02 -8.15 22.12
CA LEU A 94 3.80 -7.64 20.99
C LEU A 94 5.07 -8.48 20.75
N ASN A 95 5.76 -8.90 21.81
CA ASN A 95 6.93 -9.77 21.66
C ASN A 95 6.59 -11.16 21.11
N SER A 96 5.35 -11.61 21.26
CA SER A 96 4.89 -12.95 20.83
C SER A 96 4.28 -12.99 19.43
N ASN A 97 4.61 -12.07 18.53
CA ASN A 97 4.07 -11.98 17.15
C ASN A 97 2.53 -11.89 17.12
N ARG A 98 1.98 -10.98 17.91
CA ARG A 98 0.53 -10.80 18.05
C ARG A 98 0.17 -9.32 18.03
N ILE A 99 -1.12 -9.07 17.85
CA ILE A 99 -1.68 -7.73 17.96
C ILE A 99 -2.16 -7.50 19.40
N ALA A 100 -1.67 -6.43 20.00
CA ALA A 100 -2.13 -5.92 21.28
C ALA A 100 -3.27 -4.91 21.05
N GLU A 101 -4.52 -5.29 21.29
CA GLU A 101 -5.58 -4.31 21.36
C GLU A 101 -5.59 -3.63 22.71
N MET A 102 -5.05 -2.42 22.75
CA MET A 102 -5.06 -1.53 23.92
C MET A 102 -5.90 -0.30 23.59
N LYS A 103 -6.90 -0.02 24.40
CA LYS A 103 -7.78 1.15 24.17
C LYS A 103 -6.97 2.42 24.09
N THR A 104 -7.45 3.38 23.31
CA THR A 104 -6.80 4.67 23.16
C THR A 104 -6.63 5.35 24.52
N GLY A 105 -5.45 5.95 24.76
CA GLY A 105 -5.12 6.55 26.06
C GLY A 105 -4.52 5.58 27.08
N GLU A 106 -4.33 4.29 26.76
CA GLU A 106 -3.69 3.32 27.67
C GLU A 106 -2.14 3.33 27.58
N GLY A 107 -1.54 4.27 26.84
CA GLY A 107 -0.09 4.45 26.77
C GLY A 107 0.59 3.44 25.84
N LYS A 108 0.05 3.22 24.64
CA LYS A 108 0.63 2.33 23.61
C LYS A 108 2.08 2.67 23.30
N THR A 109 2.41 3.95 23.10
CA THR A 109 3.77 4.43 22.82
C THR A 109 4.77 4.01 23.89
N LEU A 110 4.38 4.12 25.17
CA LEU A 110 5.23 3.67 26.29
C LEU A 110 5.32 2.12 26.32
N THR A 111 4.22 1.42 26.04
CA THR A 111 4.19 -0.05 25.96
C THR A 111 5.15 -0.59 24.89
N ALA A 112 5.24 0.10 23.76
CA ALA A 112 6.12 -0.27 22.65
C ALA A 112 7.61 -0.30 23.02
N THR A 113 8.03 0.49 24.03
CA THR A 113 9.43 0.54 24.46
C THR A 113 9.92 -0.81 25.02
N LEU A 114 9.02 -1.60 25.62
CA LEU A 114 9.34 -2.90 26.22
C LEU A 114 9.81 -3.93 25.17
N PRO A 115 8.99 -4.30 24.18
CA PRO A 115 9.41 -5.26 23.16
C PRO A 115 10.46 -4.67 22.20
N ALA A 116 10.47 -3.35 21.95
CA ALA A 116 11.50 -2.71 21.14
C ALA A 116 12.88 -2.89 21.76
N TYR A 117 13.03 -2.58 23.05
CA TYR A 117 14.29 -2.81 23.77
C TYR A 117 14.71 -4.28 23.75
N LEU A 118 13.80 -5.20 24.08
CA LEU A 118 14.10 -6.63 24.15
C LEU A 118 14.60 -7.18 22.79
N ASN A 119 13.94 -6.84 21.70
CA ASN A 119 14.33 -7.33 20.37
C ASN A 119 15.58 -6.61 19.82
N ALA A 120 15.81 -5.34 20.22
CA ALA A 120 17.02 -4.60 19.87
C ALA A 120 18.30 -5.18 20.50
N LEU A 121 18.19 -5.94 21.61
CA LEU A 121 19.32 -6.65 22.22
C LEU A 121 20.03 -7.58 21.23
N SER A 122 19.32 -8.14 20.26
CA SER A 122 19.88 -9.02 19.23
C SER A 122 20.88 -8.32 18.28
N GLY A 123 20.92 -6.99 18.25
CA GLY A 123 21.73 -6.20 17.31
C GLY A 123 21.25 -6.23 15.86
N ARG A 124 20.13 -6.94 15.57
CA ARG A 124 19.58 -7.11 14.21
C ARG A 124 18.67 -5.98 13.75
N GLY A 125 18.37 -5.03 14.63
CA GLY A 125 17.50 -3.89 14.37
C GLY A 125 16.01 -4.14 14.62
N VAL A 126 15.34 -3.07 15.03
CA VAL A 126 13.90 -3.02 15.28
C VAL A 126 13.33 -1.86 14.49
N HIS A 127 12.29 -2.10 13.70
CA HIS A 127 11.53 -1.06 13.02
C HIS A 127 10.23 -0.78 13.77
N VAL A 128 10.03 0.46 14.19
CA VAL A 128 8.77 0.94 14.75
C VAL A 128 8.04 1.74 13.67
N VAL A 129 6.96 1.13 13.16
CA VAL A 129 6.23 1.64 12.00
C VAL A 129 5.07 2.50 12.46
N THR A 130 4.95 3.72 11.94
CA THR A 130 3.87 4.67 12.21
C THR A 130 3.15 5.06 10.91
N VAL A 131 1.97 5.70 11.04
CA VAL A 131 1.16 6.09 9.89
C VAL A 131 1.61 7.37 9.19
N ASN A 132 2.42 8.21 9.85
CA ASN A 132 2.95 9.43 9.25
C ASN A 132 4.31 9.83 9.87
N ASP A 133 5.02 10.71 9.20
CA ASP A 133 6.37 11.18 9.57
C ASP A 133 6.37 12.03 10.85
N TYR A 134 5.31 12.81 11.10
CA TYR A 134 5.15 13.56 12.35
C TYR A 134 5.18 12.65 13.56
N LEU A 135 4.37 11.56 13.54
CA LEU A 135 4.35 10.59 14.62
C LEU A 135 5.68 9.85 14.75
N ALA A 136 6.30 9.50 13.63
CA ALA A 136 7.62 8.84 13.64
C ALA A 136 8.67 9.71 14.34
N LYS A 137 8.78 10.98 13.96
CA LYS A 137 9.71 11.95 14.60
C LYS A 137 9.38 12.14 16.07
N ARG A 138 8.12 12.46 16.38
CA ARG A 138 7.66 12.70 17.77
C ARG A 138 7.98 11.53 18.69
N ASP A 139 7.64 10.32 18.29
CA ASP A 139 7.79 9.13 19.12
C ASP A 139 9.26 8.69 19.22
N ALA A 140 10.06 8.87 18.17
CA ALA A 140 11.50 8.68 18.20
C ALA A 140 12.15 9.64 19.21
N GLU A 141 11.84 10.94 19.13
CA GLU A 141 12.38 11.97 20.02
C GLU A 141 11.92 11.77 21.46
N ALA A 142 10.64 11.45 21.67
CA ALA A 142 10.09 11.20 23.00
C ALA A 142 10.72 9.99 23.70
N ASN A 143 11.01 8.92 22.96
CA ASN A 143 11.58 7.70 23.53
C ASN A 143 13.12 7.65 23.53
N ARG A 144 13.78 8.52 22.75
CA ARG A 144 15.25 8.61 22.66
C ARG A 144 15.93 8.71 24.03
N PRO A 145 15.48 9.55 25.01
CA PRO A 145 16.12 9.63 26.32
C PRO A 145 16.12 8.31 27.09
N LEU A 146 15.05 7.54 27.03
CA LEU A 146 14.94 6.22 27.67
C LEU A 146 15.92 5.21 27.06
N PHE A 147 15.91 5.11 25.73
CA PHE A 147 16.79 4.17 25.04
C PHE A 147 18.26 4.56 25.17
N ALA A 148 18.57 5.86 25.06
CA ALA A 148 19.95 6.37 25.29
C ALA A 148 20.44 6.09 26.71
N PHE A 149 19.59 6.23 27.74
CA PHE A 149 19.89 5.85 29.10
C PHE A 149 20.26 4.36 29.21
N LEU A 150 19.61 3.50 28.45
CA LEU A 150 19.87 2.05 28.39
C LEU A 150 20.99 1.67 27.39
N GLY A 151 21.67 2.64 26.75
CA GLY A 151 22.77 2.40 25.85
C GLY A 151 22.33 1.88 24.48
N MET A 152 21.09 2.16 24.07
CA MET A 152 20.56 1.87 22.75
C MET A 152 20.50 3.12 21.87
N THR A 153 20.73 2.94 20.56
CA THR A 153 20.63 4.00 19.57
C THR A 153 19.23 4.03 18.96
N VAL A 154 18.70 5.25 18.74
CA VAL A 154 17.40 5.47 18.14
C VAL A 154 17.52 6.50 17.03
N ASP A 155 16.97 6.21 15.88
CA ASP A 155 16.87 7.18 14.78
C ASP A 155 15.52 7.09 14.05
N CYS A 156 15.29 8.01 13.12
CA CYS A 156 14.03 8.15 12.41
C CYS A 156 14.27 8.24 10.89
N ASN A 157 13.61 7.37 10.14
CA ASN A 157 13.60 7.39 8.68
C ASN A 157 12.37 8.19 8.19
N VAL A 158 12.63 9.28 7.48
CA VAL A 158 11.59 10.21 7.00
C VAL A 158 11.82 10.59 5.54
N PRO A 159 10.78 11.09 4.84
CA PRO A 159 10.91 11.58 3.48
C PRO A 159 12.01 12.65 3.33
N GLY A 160 12.67 12.67 2.18
CA GLY A 160 13.71 13.66 1.86
C GLY A 160 15.12 13.38 2.39
N MET A 161 15.34 12.30 3.14
CA MET A 161 16.68 11.86 3.56
C MET A 161 17.43 11.24 2.38
N ASP A 162 18.73 11.58 2.30
CA ASP A 162 19.63 10.93 1.33
C ASP A 162 20.03 9.49 1.78
N ALA A 163 20.66 8.73 0.88
CA ALA A 163 21.03 7.34 1.13
C ALA A 163 22.00 7.17 2.31
N SER A 164 22.89 8.16 2.58
CA SER A 164 23.81 8.10 3.73
C SER A 164 23.04 8.27 5.04
N GLN A 165 22.18 9.28 5.11
CA GLN A 165 21.33 9.53 6.27
C GLN A 165 20.40 8.35 6.58
N LYS A 166 19.83 7.74 5.52
CA LYS A 166 19.00 6.54 5.68
C LYS A 166 19.79 5.34 6.21
N ARG A 167 21.02 5.11 5.72
CA ARG A 167 21.88 4.05 6.24
C ARG A 167 22.20 4.25 7.72
N ASP A 168 22.51 5.47 8.12
CA ASP A 168 22.76 5.79 9.53
C ASP A 168 21.51 5.53 10.37
N ALA A 169 20.33 5.91 9.88
CA ALA A 169 19.07 5.66 10.56
C ALA A 169 18.76 4.15 10.68
N TYR A 170 19.02 3.38 9.65
CA TYR A 170 18.85 1.92 9.68
C TYR A 170 19.94 1.20 10.50
N ALA A 171 21.11 1.80 10.68
CA ALA A 171 22.17 1.26 11.54
C ALA A 171 21.84 1.36 13.04
N ALA A 172 20.91 2.22 13.42
CA ALA A 172 20.44 2.35 14.80
C ALA A 172 19.83 1.03 15.31
N ASP A 173 19.86 0.82 16.64
CA ASP A 173 19.23 -0.35 17.26
C ASP A 173 17.72 -0.35 17.03
N ILE A 174 17.10 0.84 17.04
CA ILE A 174 15.66 1.05 16.84
C ILE A 174 15.47 2.19 15.82
N THR A 175 14.77 1.91 14.73
CA THR A 175 14.47 2.87 13.68
C THR A 175 12.96 3.12 13.61
N TYR A 176 12.56 4.37 13.84
CA TYR A 176 11.19 4.82 13.60
C TYR A 176 11.01 5.25 12.14
N GLY A 177 9.83 5.07 11.58
CA GLY A 177 9.54 5.51 10.22
C GLY A 177 8.10 5.21 9.82
N THR A 178 7.71 5.68 8.63
CA THR A 178 6.41 5.36 8.08
C THR A 178 6.44 4.04 7.31
N ASN A 179 5.29 3.38 7.23
CA ASN A 179 5.10 2.19 6.41
C ASN A 179 5.53 2.42 4.95
N ASN A 180 5.25 3.60 4.39
CA ASN A 180 5.62 3.96 3.02
C ASN A 180 7.14 4.02 2.85
N GLU A 181 7.84 4.75 3.72
CA GLU A 181 9.31 4.88 3.63
C GLU A 181 10.02 3.53 3.76
N PHE A 182 9.61 2.71 4.73
CA PHE A 182 10.17 1.37 4.88
C PHE A 182 9.95 0.51 3.63
N GLY A 183 8.76 0.54 3.07
CA GLY A 183 8.43 -0.24 1.88
C GLY A 183 9.10 0.28 0.61
N PHE A 184 9.17 1.60 0.41
CA PHE A 184 9.89 2.20 -0.72
C PHE A 184 11.40 1.98 -0.62
N ASP A 185 11.98 2.04 0.58
CA ASP A 185 13.39 1.74 0.76
C ASP A 185 13.69 0.27 0.42
N TYR A 186 12.82 -0.66 0.80
CA TYR A 186 12.95 -2.06 0.37
C TYR A 186 12.95 -2.20 -1.16
N LEU A 187 12.05 -1.52 -1.85
CA LEU A 187 12.03 -1.55 -3.31
C LEU A 187 13.28 -0.90 -3.91
N ARG A 188 13.75 0.23 -3.35
CA ARG A 188 14.98 0.90 -3.79
C ARG A 188 16.21 0.02 -3.61
N ASP A 189 16.33 -0.66 -2.48
CA ASP A 189 17.45 -1.57 -2.19
C ASP A 189 17.52 -2.73 -3.18
N ASN A 190 16.36 -3.23 -3.62
CA ASN A 190 16.29 -4.28 -4.64
C ASN A 190 16.46 -3.76 -6.07
N MET A 191 16.64 -2.44 -6.26
CA MET A 191 17.00 -1.80 -7.52
C MET A 191 18.42 -1.19 -7.48
N ALA A 192 19.16 -1.40 -6.39
CA ALA A 192 20.51 -0.87 -6.19
C ALA A 192 21.50 -1.52 -7.17
N PHE A 193 22.45 -0.75 -7.70
CA PHE A 193 23.48 -1.24 -8.63
C PHE A 193 24.74 -1.72 -7.92
N SER A 194 24.93 -1.36 -6.65
CA SER A 194 26.01 -1.85 -5.82
C SER A 194 25.56 -2.12 -4.38
N PRO A 195 26.27 -3.00 -3.64
CA PRO A 195 25.93 -3.30 -2.23
C PRO A 195 25.91 -2.04 -1.35
N GLU A 196 26.77 -1.06 -1.65
CA GLU A 196 26.91 0.19 -0.88
C GLU A 196 25.70 1.13 -1.04
N GLN A 197 24.89 0.95 -2.07
CA GLN A 197 23.68 1.74 -2.27
C GLN A 197 22.52 1.24 -1.42
N ARG A 198 22.56 -0.01 -0.95
CA ARG A 198 21.53 -0.55 -0.06
C ARG A 198 21.58 0.14 1.30
N VAL A 199 20.42 0.46 1.84
CA VAL A 199 20.28 1.21 3.09
C VAL A 199 19.73 0.35 4.22
N GLN A 200 18.87 -0.64 3.92
CA GLN A 200 18.25 -1.49 4.93
C GLN A 200 19.15 -2.66 5.33
N ARG A 201 19.04 -3.06 6.60
CA ARG A 201 19.52 -4.35 7.09
C ARG A 201 18.46 -5.43 6.88
N PRO A 202 18.77 -6.73 7.03
CA PRO A 202 17.77 -7.80 7.02
C PRO A 202 16.60 -7.51 7.96
N LEU A 203 15.38 -7.76 7.50
CA LEU A 203 14.14 -7.40 8.19
C LEU A 203 13.88 -8.33 9.37
N ASN A 204 14.24 -7.91 10.59
CA ASN A 204 14.15 -8.71 11.79
C ASN A 204 12.79 -8.55 12.50
N TYR A 205 12.54 -7.41 13.14
CA TYR A 205 11.32 -7.19 13.92
C TYR A 205 10.64 -5.89 13.54
N ALA A 206 9.36 -5.97 13.14
CA ALA A 206 8.49 -4.82 12.93
C ALA A 206 7.44 -4.73 14.03
N LEU A 207 7.36 -3.58 14.67
CA LEU A 207 6.32 -3.19 15.60
C LEU A 207 5.48 -2.10 14.94
N VAL A 208 4.25 -2.43 14.54
CA VAL A 208 3.37 -1.51 13.81
C VAL A 208 2.43 -0.81 14.80
N ASP A 209 2.56 0.51 14.93
CA ASP A 209 1.58 1.31 15.67
C ASP A 209 0.39 1.64 14.77
N GLU A 210 -0.79 1.70 15.35
CA GLU A 210 -2.06 1.83 14.64
C GLU A 210 -2.16 0.79 13.49
N VAL A 211 -1.89 -0.47 13.84
CA VAL A 211 -1.77 -1.60 12.91
C VAL A 211 -2.98 -1.79 11.99
N ASP A 212 -4.15 -1.40 12.43
CA ASP A 212 -5.38 -1.43 11.65
C ASP A 212 -5.41 -0.38 10.52
N SER A 213 -4.76 0.79 10.69
CA SER A 213 -4.55 1.70 9.56
C SER A 213 -3.58 1.12 8.55
N VAL A 214 -2.41 0.73 9.01
CA VAL A 214 -1.32 0.31 8.12
C VAL A 214 -1.66 -0.98 7.38
N LEU A 215 -2.18 -2.00 8.10
CA LEU A 215 -2.39 -3.33 7.52
C LEU A 215 -3.80 -3.56 6.94
N ILE A 216 -4.76 -2.67 7.18
CA ILE A 216 -6.13 -2.79 6.66
C ILE A 216 -6.48 -1.61 5.74
N ASP A 217 -6.43 -0.35 6.24
CA ASP A 217 -6.90 0.80 5.47
C ASP A 217 -5.96 1.13 4.31
N GLU A 218 -4.68 1.23 4.57
CA GLU A 218 -3.66 1.57 3.56
C GLU A 218 -3.27 0.37 2.69
N ALA A 219 -3.54 -0.85 3.16
CA ALA A 219 -3.25 -2.08 2.41
C ALA A 219 -4.24 -2.39 1.26
N ARG A 220 -4.93 -1.39 0.73
CA ARG A 220 -5.84 -1.49 -0.44
C ARG A 220 -5.11 -1.34 -1.77
N THR A 221 -3.98 -0.67 -1.77
CA THR A 221 -3.15 -0.42 -2.95
C THR A 221 -1.71 -0.86 -2.70
N PRO A 222 -0.98 -1.35 -3.72
CA PRO A 222 0.43 -1.66 -3.57
C PRO A 222 1.28 -0.38 -3.52
N LEU A 223 2.50 -0.51 -3.03
CA LEU A 223 3.57 0.46 -3.24
C LEU A 223 4.13 0.26 -4.65
N ILE A 224 4.24 1.31 -5.43
CA ILE A 224 4.70 1.25 -6.81
C ILE A 224 5.78 2.32 -7.03
N ILE A 225 6.91 1.93 -7.60
CA ILE A 225 7.89 2.83 -8.17
C ILE A 225 7.74 2.76 -9.68
N SER A 226 7.43 3.88 -10.32
CA SER A 226 7.27 3.99 -11.76
C SER A 226 8.36 4.87 -12.36
N GLY A 227 8.66 4.65 -13.62
CA GLY A 227 9.54 5.47 -14.42
C GLY A 227 9.06 5.56 -15.85
N PRO A 228 9.67 6.39 -16.71
CA PRO A 228 9.27 6.51 -18.10
C PRO A 228 9.47 5.17 -18.83
N ALA A 229 8.45 4.75 -19.56
CA ALA A 229 8.51 3.61 -20.48
C ALA A 229 9.18 4.02 -21.80
N GLU A 230 9.54 3.05 -22.62
CA GLU A 230 9.91 3.30 -24.02
C GLU A 230 8.76 3.96 -24.77
N ASP A 231 9.10 4.77 -25.80
CA ASP A 231 8.13 5.57 -26.55
C ASP A 231 7.18 4.68 -27.37
N SER A 232 5.98 4.46 -26.84
CA SER A 232 4.88 3.75 -27.51
C SER A 232 3.90 4.66 -28.25
N SER A 233 4.20 5.93 -28.38
CA SER A 233 3.32 6.96 -28.97
C SER A 233 2.83 6.59 -30.36
N GLU A 234 3.67 5.98 -31.21
CA GLU A 234 3.29 5.56 -32.56
C GLU A 234 2.22 4.45 -32.53
N LEU A 235 2.32 3.51 -31.60
CA LEU A 235 1.35 2.42 -31.47
C LEU A 235 -0.03 2.96 -31.07
N TYR A 236 -0.10 3.89 -30.12
CA TYR A 236 -1.35 4.56 -29.75
C TYR A 236 -1.98 5.27 -30.95
N ILE A 237 -1.21 5.97 -31.77
CA ILE A 237 -1.71 6.66 -32.96
C ILE A 237 -2.24 5.67 -33.99
N ARG A 238 -1.54 4.54 -34.20
CA ARG A 238 -1.95 3.53 -35.19
C ARG A 238 -3.23 2.81 -34.74
N VAL A 239 -3.30 2.38 -33.47
CA VAL A 239 -4.48 1.73 -32.90
C VAL A 239 -5.68 2.69 -32.86
N ASN A 240 -5.47 3.96 -32.49
CA ASN A 240 -6.54 4.96 -32.47
C ASN A 240 -7.29 5.11 -33.81
N LYS A 241 -6.62 4.89 -34.95
CA LYS A 241 -7.25 4.94 -36.28
C LYS A 241 -8.21 3.77 -36.53
N LEU A 242 -8.02 2.65 -35.84
CA LEU A 242 -8.82 1.43 -36.02
C LEU A 242 -10.11 1.46 -35.20
N ILE A 243 -10.10 2.07 -34.02
CA ILE A 243 -11.23 2.08 -33.09
C ILE A 243 -12.52 2.65 -33.69
N PRO A 244 -12.52 3.75 -34.46
CA PRO A 244 -13.73 4.30 -35.04
C PRO A 244 -14.40 3.38 -36.10
N LEU A 245 -13.68 2.35 -36.58
CA LEU A 245 -14.22 1.37 -37.52
C LEU A 245 -15.11 0.31 -36.85
N LEU A 246 -15.04 0.22 -35.50
CA LEU A 246 -15.81 -0.73 -34.73
C LEU A 246 -17.25 -0.27 -34.54
N VAL A 247 -18.20 -1.20 -34.60
CA VAL A 247 -19.64 -0.95 -34.48
C VAL A 247 -20.11 -1.42 -33.10
N LYS A 248 -20.85 -0.56 -32.40
CA LYS A 248 -21.40 -0.86 -31.08
C LYS A 248 -22.56 -1.84 -31.17
N GLN A 249 -22.61 -2.82 -30.26
CA GLN A 249 -23.71 -3.74 -30.01
C GLN A 249 -24.52 -3.30 -28.79
N ASP A 250 -25.84 -3.36 -28.83
CA ASP A 250 -26.72 -2.90 -27.75
C ASP A 250 -26.86 -3.91 -26.59
N LYS A 251 -26.64 -5.21 -26.83
CA LYS A 251 -26.76 -6.29 -25.85
C LYS A 251 -25.51 -7.17 -25.90
N GLU A 252 -25.11 -7.70 -24.77
CA GLU A 252 -24.06 -8.72 -24.72
C GLU A 252 -24.48 -10.01 -25.40
N ASP A 253 -23.52 -10.73 -25.98
CA ASP A 253 -23.75 -12.06 -26.53
C ASP A 253 -24.10 -13.03 -25.39
N SER A 254 -25.08 -13.92 -25.69
CA SER A 254 -25.55 -14.94 -24.76
C SER A 254 -25.90 -16.21 -25.52
N GLU A 255 -26.20 -17.31 -24.82
CA GLU A 255 -26.66 -18.56 -25.46
C GLU A 255 -27.90 -18.38 -26.37
N GLU A 256 -28.69 -17.31 -26.13
CA GLU A 256 -29.93 -17.02 -26.87
C GLU A 256 -29.79 -15.86 -27.84
N TYR A 257 -28.70 -15.12 -27.85
CA TYR A 257 -28.50 -13.90 -28.66
C TYR A 257 -27.05 -13.72 -29.05
N THR A 258 -26.77 -13.71 -30.36
CA THR A 258 -25.49 -13.31 -30.95
C THR A 258 -25.75 -12.13 -31.88
N GLY A 259 -25.07 -11.00 -31.66
CA GLY A 259 -25.24 -9.78 -32.47
C GLY A 259 -24.15 -9.63 -33.52
N ASP A 260 -24.37 -8.69 -34.47
CA ASP A 260 -23.42 -8.38 -35.55
C ASP A 260 -22.44 -7.24 -35.17
N GLY A 261 -22.52 -6.71 -33.94
CA GLY A 261 -21.67 -5.62 -33.45
C GLY A 261 -20.31 -6.10 -32.98
N HIS A 262 -19.36 -5.18 -32.88
CA HIS A 262 -17.95 -5.48 -32.53
C HIS A 262 -17.62 -5.26 -31.08
N TYR A 263 -18.41 -4.46 -30.31
CA TYR A 263 -18.19 -4.23 -28.88
C TYR A 263 -19.48 -3.87 -28.15
N THR A 264 -19.49 -4.15 -26.87
CA THR A 264 -20.54 -3.77 -25.90
C THR A 264 -20.00 -2.79 -24.86
N VAL A 265 -20.88 -1.99 -24.25
CA VAL A 265 -20.52 -1.02 -23.21
C VAL A 265 -21.38 -1.25 -21.97
N ASP A 266 -20.75 -1.57 -20.86
CA ASP A 266 -21.36 -1.58 -19.53
C ASP A 266 -21.11 -0.24 -18.84
N GLU A 267 -22.15 0.60 -18.84
CA GLU A 267 -22.08 1.95 -18.22
C GLU A 267 -21.99 1.89 -16.69
N LYS A 268 -22.48 0.80 -16.06
CA LYS A 268 -22.48 0.67 -14.60
C LYS A 268 -21.09 0.35 -14.07
N ASN A 269 -20.38 -0.51 -14.76
CA ASN A 269 -19.03 -0.94 -14.40
C ASN A 269 -17.94 -0.15 -15.14
N ARG A 270 -18.32 0.81 -16.00
CA ARG A 270 -17.40 1.59 -16.86
C ARG A 270 -16.44 0.70 -17.65
N GLN A 271 -16.99 -0.32 -18.30
CA GLN A 271 -16.23 -1.26 -19.13
C GLN A 271 -16.74 -1.23 -20.58
N ALA A 272 -15.80 -1.38 -21.49
CA ALA A 272 -16.08 -1.62 -22.92
C ALA A 272 -15.40 -2.93 -23.31
N LEU A 273 -16.17 -3.88 -23.85
CA LEU A 273 -15.71 -5.23 -24.12
C LEU A 273 -15.93 -5.56 -25.60
N LEU A 274 -14.92 -6.19 -26.22
CA LEU A 274 -15.06 -6.72 -27.57
C LEU A 274 -15.98 -7.95 -27.56
N THR A 275 -16.87 -8.04 -28.53
CA THR A 275 -17.64 -9.25 -28.84
C THR A 275 -16.76 -10.27 -29.56
N GLU A 276 -17.24 -11.51 -29.75
CA GLU A 276 -16.53 -12.52 -30.51
C GLU A 276 -16.27 -12.07 -31.96
N ASN A 277 -17.29 -11.48 -32.62
CA ASN A 277 -17.13 -10.86 -33.92
C ASN A 277 -16.15 -9.68 -33.93
N GLY A 278 -16.14 -8.90 -32.82
CA GLY A 278 -15.23 -7.78 -32.64
C GLY A 278 -13.77 -8.21 -32.50
N GLN A 279 -13.51 -9.31 -31.82
CA GLN A 279 -12.17 -9.87 -31.70
C GLN A 279 -11.62 -10.28 -33.07
N ILE A 280 -12.40 -11.03 -33.85
CA ILE A 280 -12.02 -11.45 -35.21
C ILE A 280 -11.77 -10.23 -36.11
N PHE A 281 -12.67 -9.25 -36.08
CA PHE A 281 -12.53 -8.05 -36.89
C PHE A 281 -11.34 -7.19 -36.55
N VAL A 282 -11.04 -7.04 -35.25
CA VAL A 282 -9.84 -6.31 -34.78
C VAL A 282 -8.55 -7.03 -35.17
N GLU A 283 -8.49 -8.37 -35.08
CA GLU A 283 -7.35 -9.15 -35.57
C GLU A 283 -7.11 -8.94 -37.08
N GLU A 284 -8.16 -8.96 -37.87
CA GLU A 284 -8.06 -8.70 -39.33
C GLU A 284 -7.52 -7.29 -39.62
N LEU A 285 -8.01 -6.28 -38.90
CA LEU A 285 -7.52 -4.91 -39.03
C LEU A 285 -6.04 -4.76 -38.62
N LEU A 286 -5.64 -5.39 -37.52
CA LEU A 286 -4.25 -5.36 -37.05
C LEU A 286 -3.28 -6.08 -37.99
N LYS A 287 -3.70 -7.20 -38.60
CA LYS A 287 -2.95 -7.92 -39.64
C LYS A 287 -2.77 -7.05 -40.87
N LYS A 288 -3.83 -6.41 -41.30
CA LYS A 288 -3.80 -5.50 -42.46
C LYS A 288 -2.88 -4.30 -42.26
N GLU A 289 -2.81 -3.77 -41.04
CA GLU A 289 -1.89 -2.69 -40.65
C GLU A 289 -0.47 -3.17 -40.38
N GLY A 290 -0.22 -4.48 -40.41
CA GLY A 290 1.11 -5.06 -40.11
C GLY A 290 1.52 -4.94 -38.65
N LEU A 291 0.54 -4.84 -37.74
CA LEU A 291 0.76 -4.81 -36.29
C LEU A 291 0.67 -6.20 -35.66
N LEU A 292 0.05 -7.14 -36.35
CA LEU A 292 -0.09 -8.54 -35.96
C LEU A 292 0.38 -9.43 -37.12
N ALA A 293 1.14 -10.49 -36.82
CA ALA A 293 1.55 -11.46 -37.84
C ALA A 293 0.35 -12.30 -38.35
N GLU A 294 0.41 -12.77 -39.58
CA GLU A 294 -0.67 -13.53 -40.20
C GLU A 294 -1.06 -14.80 -39.44
N ASP A 295 -0.07 -15.48 -38.86
CA ASP A 295 -0.22 -16.74 -38.14
C ASP A 295 -0.43 -16.58 -36.65
N ASP A 296 -0.49 -15.33 -36.13
CA ASP A 296 -0.56 -15.04 -34.71
C ASP A 296 -1.95 -14.51 -34.29
N SER A 297 -2.27 -14.61 -33.01
CA SER A 297 -3.52 -14.13 -32.41
C SER A 297 -3.26 -12.95 -31.47
N LEU A 298 -4.22 -12.02 -31.41
CA LEU A 298 -4.19 -10.90 -30.46
C LEU A 298 -4.13 -11.37 -28.99
N PHE A 299 -4.61 -12.58 -28.73
CA PHE A 299 -4.66 -13.17 -27.38
C PHE A 299 -3.45 -14.06 -27.03
N SER A 300 -2.44 -14.12 -27.89
CA SER A 300 -1.19 -14.79 -27.56
C SER A 300 -0.40 -13.97 -26.52
N ALA A 301 0.43 -14.65 -25.72
CA ALA A 301 1.23 -14.01 -24.68
C ALA A 301 2.16 -12.90 -25.24
N THR A 302 2.64 -13.07 -26.47
CA THR A 302 3.49 -12.10 -27.18
C THR A 302 2.77 -10.80 -27.53
N ASN A 303 1.43 -10.83 -27.68
CA ASN A 303 0.61 -9.70 -28.16
C ASN A 303 -0.22 -9.03 -27.05
N ILE A 304 0.03 -9.36 -25.78
CA ILE A 304 -0.69 -8.80 -24.63
C ILE A 304 -0.63 -7.26 -24.61
N SER A 305 0.51 -6.68 -24.95
CA SER A 305 0.67 -5.22 -25.06
C SER A 305 -0.21 -4.62 -26.14
N LEU A 306 -0.32 -5.26 -27.30
CA LEU A 306 -1.19 -4.82 -28.40
C LEU A 306 -2.68 -4.88 -28.02
N LEU A 307 -3.11 -5.95 -27.35
CA LEU A 307 -4.45 -6.09 -26.79
C LEU A 307 -4.74 -4.97 -25.78
N HIS A 308 -3.78 -4.63 -24.94
CA HIS A 308 -3.89 -3.52 -23.99
C HIS A 308 -4.16 -2.19 -24.69
N HIS A 309 -3.41 -1.85 -25.75
CA HIS A 309 -3.61 -0.63 -26.52
C HIS A 309 -4.98 -0.58 -27.21
N VAL A 310 -5.47 -1.70 -27.72
CA VAL A 310 -6.81 -1.81 -28.30
C VAL A 310 -7.88 -1.53 -27.24
N ASN A 311 -7.76 -2.14 -26.07
CA ASN A 311 -8.71 -1.94 -24.96
C ASN A 311 -8.68 -0.50 -24.44
N ALA A 312 -7.50 0.10 -24.27
CA ALA A 312 -7.35 1.49 -23.86
C ALA A 312 -7.97 2.45 -24.87
N GLY A 313 -7.73 2.23 -26.17
CA GLY A 313 -8.34 2.98 -27.26
C GLY A 313 -9.87 2.85 -27.27
N LEU A 314 -10.40 1.63 -27.14
CA LEU A 314 -11.83 1.38 -27.08
C LEU A 314 -12.48 2.11 -25.91
N ARG A 315 -11.89 2.03 -24.70
CA ARG A 315 -12.36 2.76 -23.51
C ARG A 315 -12.33 4.27 -23.71
N ALA A 316 -11.25 4.81 -24.28
CA ALA A 316 -11.10 6.24 -24.54
C ALA A 316 -12.22 6.78 -25.45
N HIS A 317 -12.59 6.02 -26.49
CA HIS A 317 -13.63 6.43 -27.44
C HIS A 317 -15.06 6.24 -26.92
N THR A 318 -15.30 5.23 -26.06
CA THR A 318 -16.65 4.82 -25.66
C THR A 318 -17.11 5.37 -24.33
N LEU A 319 -16.18 5.59 -23.37
CA LEU A 319 -16.49 5.91 -21.97
C LEU A 319 -16.07 7.31 -21.55
N PHE A 320 -15.21 8.00 -22.31
CA PHE A 320 -14.67 9.30 -21.94
C PHE A 320 -15.05 10.36 -22.96
N GLU A 321 -15.72 11.42 -22.51
CA GLU A 321 -16.23 12.48 -23.39
C GLU A 321 -15.53 13.82 -23.09
N ARG A 322 -15.12 14.52 -24.16
CA ARG A 322 -14.55 15.86 -24.07
C ARG A 322 -15.57 16.83 -23.45
N ASN A 323 -15.09 17.75 -22.60
CA ASN A 323 -15.89 18.72 -21.83
C ASN A 323 -16.82 18.07 -20.78
N VAL A 324 -16.72 16.75 -20.56
CA VAL A 324 -17.43 16.03 -19.51
C VAL A 324 -16.43 15.42 -18.53
N ASP A 325 -15.57 14.53 -19.02
CA ASP A 325 -14.57 13.84 -18.21
C ASP A 325 -13.19 14.52 -18.27
N TYR A 326 -12.94 15.28 -19.33
CA TYR A 326 -11.69 16.04 -19.53
C TYR A 326 -11.89 17.25 -20.41
N ILE A 327 -10.93 18.17 -20.38
CA ILE A 327 -10.81 19.30 -21.31
C ILE A 327 -9.45 19.24 -21.99
N VAL A 328 -9.35 19.87 -23.16
CA VAL A 328 -8.07 20.10 -23.85
C VAL A 328 -7.62 21.52 -23.59
N GLN A 329 -6.51 21.69 -22.89
CA GLN A 329 -5.94 22.99 -22.55
C GLN A 329 -4.45 23.01 -22.83
N LYS A 330 -3.96 24.01 -23.60
CA LYS A 330 -2.54 24.16 -23.97
C LYS A 330 -1.93 22.90 -24.60
N ASP A 331 -2.68 22.18 -25.43
CA ASP A 331 -2.27 20.94 -26.08
C ASP A 331 -2.06 19.75 -25.12
N GLU A 332 -2.68 19.80 -23.94
CA GLU A 332 -2.66 18.76 -22.92
C GLU A 332 -4.10 18.36 -22.50
N ILE A 333 -4.26 17.11 -22.10
CA ILE A 333 -5.52 16.62 -21.52
C ILE A 333 -5.53 16.94 -20.02
N VAL A 334 -6.55 17.65 -19.57
CA VAL A 334 -6.77 17.95 -18.14
C VAL A 334 -8.06 17.28 -17.69
N ILE A 335 -7.95 16.43 -16.67
CA ILE A 335 -9.09 15.68 -16.12
C ILE A 335 -10.06 16.63 -15.43
N VAL A 336 -11.36 16.38 -15.56
CA VAL A 336 -12.43 17.06 -14.81
C VAL A 336 -13.03 16.08 -13.81
N ASP A 337 -13.02 16.45 -12.54
CA ASP A 337 -13.65 15.66 -11.48
C ASP A 337 -15.16 15.55 -11.68
N GLU A 338 -15.67 14.33 -11.69
CA GLU A 338 -17.08 14.05 -11.99
C GLU A 338 -18.04 14.65 -10.96
N HIS A 339 -17.62 14.73 -9.70
CA HIS A 339 -18.46 15.16 -8.58
C HIS A 339 -18.42 16.68 -8.37
N THR A 340 -17.23 17.27 -8.50
CA THR A 340 -17.02 18.70 -8.21
C THR A 340 -17.01 19.58 -9.46
N GLY A 341 -16.81 19.01 -10.65
CA GLY A 341 -16.63 19.72 -11.90
C GLY A 341 -15.34 20.55 -11.96
N ARG A 342 -14.38 20.30 -11.05
CA ARG A 342 -13.09 21.02 -11.00
C ARG A 342 -12.09 20.35 -11.93
N THR A 343 -11.26 21.15 -12.55
CA THR A 343 -10.10 20.65 -13.30
C THR A 343 -9.03 20.14 -12.34
N MET A 344 -8.37 19.05 -12.70
CA MET A 344 -7.29 18.42 -11.94
C MET A 344 -6.00 18.44 -12.77
N PRO A 345 -5.26 19.57 -12.80
CA PRO A 345 -3.98 19.65 -13.51
C PRO A 345 -2.96 18.68 -12.94
N GLY A 346 -2.09 18.14 -13.79
CA GLY A 346 -1.06 17.18 -13.36
C GLY A 346 -1.56 15.75 -13.10
N ARG A 347 -2.85 15.53 -12.88
CA ARG A 347 -3.41 14.20 -12.73
C ARG A 347 -3.60 13.51 -14.07
N ARG A 348 -3.24 12.22 -14.14
CA ARG A 348 -3.37 11.38 -15.34
C ARG A 348 -4.15 10.11 -15.05
N TRP A 349 -4.90 9.61 -16.01
CA TRP A 349 -5.45 8.26 -15.91
C TRP A 349 -4.37 7.22 -16.09
N SER A 350 -4.46 6.13 -15.33
CA SER A 350 -3.58 4.96 -15.43
C SER A 350 -3.90 4.09 -16.66
N ASP A 351 -3.07 3.07 -16.84
CA ASP A 351 -3.30 1.96 -17.75
C ASP A 351 -3.44 2.38 -19.24
N GLY A 352 -2.56 3.27 -19.69
CA GLY A 352 -2.55 3.71 -21.08
C GLY A 352 -3.77 4.52 -21.53
N LEU A 353 -4.77 4.70 -20.64
CA LEU A 353 -6.01 5.40 -20.97
C LEU A 353 -5.77 6.88 -21.28
N HIS A 354 -4.88 7.54 -20.53
CA HIS A 354 -4.58 8.96 -20.75
C HIS A 354 -3.95 9.16 -22.13
N GLN A 355 -2.99 8.31 -22.50
CA GLN A 355 -2.34 8.30 -23.81
C GLN A 355 -3.32 7.98 -24.94
N ALA A 356 -4.25 7.06 -24.70
CA ALA A 356 -5.32 6.75 -25.65
C ALA A 356 -6.26 7.94 -25.87
N VAL A 357 -6.56 8.73 -24.82
CA VAL A 357 -7.33 9.97 -24.92
C VAL A 357 -6.51 11.08 -25.62
N GLU A 358 -5.21 11.19 -25.33
CA GLU A 358 -4.28 12.08 -26.05
C GLU A 358 -4.26 11.76 -27.55
N ALA A 359 -4.17 10.46 -27.91
CA ALA A 359 -4.24 10.00 -29.30
C ALA A 359 -5.60 10.31 -29.95
N LYS A 360 -6.70 10.12 -29.22
CA LYS A 360 -8.06 10.42 -29.68
C LYS A 360 -8.23 11.90 -30.01
N GLU A 361 -7.71 12.80 -29.17
CA GLU A 361 -7.82 14.25 -29.36
C GLU A 361 -6.72 14.83 -30.28
N GLY A 362 -5.74 14.00 -30.69
CA GLY A 362 -4.64 14.40 -31.55
C GLY A 362 -3.65 15.39 -30.92
N VAL A 363 -3.59 15.41 -29.58
CA VAL A 363 -2.60 16.20 -28.83
C VAL A 363 -1.30 15.41 -28.67
N LYS A 364 -0.23 16.06 -28.21
CA LYS A 364 1.04 15.38 -27.99
C LYS A 364 0.90 14.28 -26.96
N ILE A 365 1.18 13.03 -27.35
CA ILE A 365 1.18 11.88 -26.46
C ILE A 365 2.42 11.97 -25.58
N GLN A 366 2.23 11.93 -24.26
CA GLN A 366 3.32 11.90 -23.30
C GLN A 366 3.66 10.43 -22.97
N ASN A 367 4.93 10.19 -22.63
CA ASN A 367 5.40 8.84 -22.33
C ASN A 367 4.56 8.21 -21.20
N GLU A 368 4.30 6.93 -21.34
CA GLU A 368 3.66 6.12 -20.31
C GLU A 368 4.66 5.87 -19.15
N ASN A 369 4.16 5.82 -17.93
CA ASN A 369 4.98 5.39 -16.81
C ASN A 369 4.88 3.87 -16.69
N GLN A 370 6.02 3.20 -16.76
CA GLN A 370 6.13 1.76 -16.54
C GLN A 370 6.45 1.47 -15.08
N THR A 371 5.84 0.43 -14.53
CA THR A 371 6.17 -0.06 -13.18
C THR A 371 7.59 -0.62 -13.17
N LEU A 372 8.47 0.00 -12.38
CA LEU A 372 9.84 -0.46 -12.17
C LEU A 372 9.94 -1.48 -11.05
N ALA A 373 9.20 -1.25 -9.97
CA ALA A 373 9.10 -2.15 -8.83
C ALA A 373 7.76 -1.95 -8.12
N SER A 374 7.21 -2.99 -7.57
CA SER A 374 5.98 -2.93 -6.78
C SER A 374 5.97 -4.00 -5.69
N ILE A 375 5.28 -3.73 -4.58
CA ILE A 375 4.99 -4.70 -3.53
C ILE A 375 3.73 -4.29 -2.78
N THR A 376 2.90 -5.24 -2.38
CA THR A 376 1.79 -4.95 -1.46
C THR A 376 2.30 -4.86 -0.02
N PHE A 377 1.63 -4.07 0.84
CA PHE A 377 1.97 -4.03 2.26
C PHE A 377 1.87 -5.40 2.91
N GLN A 378 0.89 -6.21 2.49
CA GLN A 378 0.72 -7.56 2.98
C GLN A 378 1.99 -8.40 2.76
N ASN A 379 2.53 -8.37 1.56
CA ASN A 379 3.74 -9.13 1.23
C ASN A 379 4.99 -8.49 1.82
N TYR A 380 5.07 -7.16 1.89
CA TYR A 380 6.19 -6.49 2.53
C TYR A 380 6.32 -6.84 4.02
N PHE A 381 5.23 -6.72 4.81
CA PHE A 381 5.29 -7.01 6.24
C PHE A 381 5.47 -8.50 6.56
N ARG A 382 5.15 -9.40 5.63
CA ARG A 382 5.45 -10.85 5.74
C ARG A 382 6.94 -11.19 5.60
N LEU A 383 7.78 -10.25 5.14
CA LEU A 383 9.22 -10.43 5.02
C LEU A 383 9.95 -10.34 6.37
N TYR A 384 9.33 -9.72 7.37
CA TYR A 384 9.94 -9.64 8.70
C TYR A 384 9.92 -11.01 9.40
N ASP A 385 11.02 -11.36 10.08
CA ASP A 385 11.09 -12.56 10.91
C ASP A 385 10.05 -12.52 12.05
N LYS A 386 9.81 -11.32 12.59
CA LYS A 386 8.81 -11.06 13.63
C LYS A 386 7.97 -9.84 13.26
N LEU A 387 6.67 -10.01 13.29
CA LEU A 387 5.70 -8.94 13.06
C LEU A 387 4.76 -8.83 14.26
N ALA A 388 4.58 -7.63 14.78
CA ALA A 388 3.62 -7.36 15.82
C ALA A 388 2.96 -6.01 15.59
N GLY A 389 1.80 -5.80 16.20
CA GLY A 389 1.09 -4.55 16.04
C GLY A 389 0.25 -4.18 17.24
N MET A 390 -0.05 -2.90 17.35
CA MET A 390 -0.92 -2.38 18.40
C MET A 390 -1.93 -1.39 17.84
N THR A 391 -3.14 -1.42 18.39
CA THR A 391 -4.21 -0.46 18.08
C THR A 391 -5.25 -0.48 19.18
N GLY A 392 -6.19 0.47 19.18
CA GLY A 392 -7.36 0.47 20.08
C GLY A 392 -8.55 -0.37 19.58
N THR A 393 -8.50 -0.92 18.36
CA THR A 393 -9.67 -1.42 17.63
C THR A 393 -9.37 -2.60 16.69
N ALA A 394 -8.63 -3.61 17.14
CA ALA A 394 -8.26 -4.76 16.30
C ALA A 394 -9.31 -5.89 16.27
N ASP A 395 -10.10 -6.05 17.34
CA ASP A 395 -11.00 -7.20 17.50
C ASP A 395 -12.03 -7.34 16.37
N THR A 396 -12.48 -6.21 15.81
CA THR A 396 -13.43 -6.20 14.68
C THR A 396 -12.86 -6.83 13.41
N GLU A 397 -11.54 -6.72 13.20
CA GLU A 397 -10.79 -7.21 12.04
C GLU A 397 -9.87 -8.41 12.37
N ALA A 398 -10.06 -9.03 13.56
CA ALA A 398 -9.19 -10.11 14.05
C ALA A 398 -9.11 -11.30 13.07
N PHE A 399 -10.18 -11.57 12.34
CA PHE A 399 -10.24 -12.61 11.32
C PHE A 399 -9.31 -12.29 10.14
N GLU A 400 -9.31 -11.05 9.67
CA GLU A 400 -8.45 -10.60 8.58
C GLU A 400 -6.97 -10.63 8.97
N PHE A 401 -6.63 -10.12 10.15
CA PHE A 401 -5.26 -10.17 10.68
C PHE A 401 -4.73 -11.61 10.76
N GLN A 402 -5.58 -12.54 11.19
CA GLN A 402 -5.20 -13.96 11.26
C GLN A 402 -5.03 -14.57 9.87
N GLN A 403 -5.95 -14.31 8.94
CA GLN A 403 -5.92 -14.93 7.61
C GLN A 403 -4.79 -14.39 6.73
N ILE A 404 -4.56 -13.08 6.76
CA ILE A 404 -3.61 -12.42 5.86
C ILE A 404 -2.20 -12.43 6.43
N TYR A 405 -2.06 -12.09 7.73
CA TYR A 405 -0.75 -11.88 8.36
C TYR A 405 -0.37 -12.95 9.38
N GLY A 406 -1.26 -13.88 9.68
CA GLY A 406 -1.04 -14.89 10.72
C GLY A 406 -1.03 -14.34 12.15
N LEU A 407 -1.54 -13.11 12.35
CA LEU A 407 -1.49 -12.41 13.63
C LEU A 407 -2.76 -12.63 14.45
N ASP A 408 -2.61 -13.24 15.62
CA ASP A 408 -3.69 -13.34 16.63
C ASP A 408 -3.88 -11.99 17.34
N THR A 409 -5.12 -11.60 17.56
CA THR A 409 -5.45 -10.41 18.38
C THR A 409 -5.70 -10.78 19.83
N VAL A 410 -5.08 -10.03 20.74
CA VAL A 410 -5.27 -10.13 22.19
C VAL A 410 -5.84 -8.82 22.71
N VAL A 411 -7.06 -8.86 23.23
CA VAL A 411 -7.72 -7.70 23.83
C VAL A 411 -7.24 -7.56 25.27
N ILE A 412 -6.57 -6.45 25.56
CA ILE A 412 -5.98 -6.15 26.87
C ILE A 412 -6.97 -5.32 27.68
N PRO A 413 -7.25 -5.67 28.94
CA PRO A 413 -8.13 -4.86 29.78
C PRO A 413 -7.51 -3.49 30.05
N THR A 414 -8.37 -2.48 30.23
CA THR A 414 -7.94 -1.14 30.62
C THR A 414 -7.38 -1.11 32.03
N ASN A 415 -6.43 -0.20 32.29
CA ASN A 415 -5.84 -0.02 33.63
C ASN A 415 -6.87 0.40 34.68
N LYS A 416 -7.76 1.32 34.32
CA LYS A 416 -8.94 1.69 35.12
C LYS A 416 -10.22 1.32 34.39
N PRO A 417 -11.32 0.99 35.10
CA PRO A 417 -12.61 0.71 34.46
C PRO A 417 -13.08 1.88 33.59
N MET A 418 -13.57 1.58 32.39
CA MET A 418 -14.15 2.58 31.49
C MET A 418 -15.54 2.98 32.02
N VAL A 419 -15.72 4.29 32.24
CA VAL A 419 -16.99 4.86 32.74
C VAL A 419 -17.73 5.71 31.70
N ARG A 420 -17.19 5.80 30.46
CA ARG A 420 -17.84 6.49 29.33
C ARG A 420 -19.22 5.91 29.06
N LYS A 421 -20.18 6.80 28.74
CA LYS A 421 -21.55 6.43 28.39
C LYS A 421 -21.72 6.51 26.87
N ASP A 422 -21.83 5.37 26.21
CA ASP A 422 -22.14 5.28 24.78
C ASP A 422 -23.68 5.23 24.63
N MET A 423 -24.27 6.35 24.16
CA MET A 423 -25.71 6.51 23.99
C MET A 423 -26.17 5.85 22.68
N GLY A 424 -27.47 5.52 22.58
CA GLY A 424 -28.05 4.97 21.35
C GLY A 424 -28.00 5.95 20.18
N ASP A 425 -28.02 5.38 18.96
CA ASP A 425 -28.03 6.17 17.73
C ASP A 425 -29.41 6.85 17.55
N LEU A 426 -29.40 8.10 17.13
CA LEU A 426 -30.59 8.85 16.74
C LEU A 426 -30.69 8.91 15.21
N VAL A 427 -31.78 8.38 14.65
CA VAL A 427 -31.98 8.33 13.19
C VAL A 427 -33.13 9.24 12.79
N TYR A 428 -32.83 10.18 11.90
CA TYR A 428 -33.76 11.16 11.35
C TYR A 428 -34.10 10.83 9.89
N LEU A 429 -35.21 11.39 9.40
CA LEU A 429 -35.61 11.21 7.99
C LEU A 429 -34.71 11.99 7.05
N THR A 430 -34.36 13.24 7.41
CA THR A 430 -33.58 14.13 6.57
C THR A 430 -32.24 14.55 7.21
N ALA A 431 -31.30 14.99 6.38
CA ALA A 431 -30.04 15.53 6.85
C ALA A 431 -30.22 16.84 7.61
N ASN A 432 -31.23 17.68 7.22
CA ASN A 432 -31.49 18.93 7.89
C ASN A 432 -31.95 18.75 9.35
N GLU A 433 -32.84 17.77 9.60
CA GLU A 433 -33.30 17.44 10.96
C GLU A 433 -32.11 16.90 11.80
N LYS A 434 -31.28 16.07 11.21
CA LYS A 434 -30.05 15.56 11.85
C LYS A 434 -29.13 16.70 12.29
N TYR A 435 -28.83 17.65 11.40
CA TYR A 435 -27.95 18.78 11.74
C TYR A 435 -28.57 19.71 12.78
N ALA A 436 -29.89 19.94 12.75
CA ALA A 436 -30.58 20.71 13.76
C ALA A 436 -30.43 20.08 15.16
N ALA A 437 -30.59 18.78 15.27
CA ALA A 437 -30.42 18.03 16.52
C ALA A 437 -28.96 18.05 17.01
N ILE A 438 -27.99 17.94 16.11
CA ILE A 438 -26.55 18.05 16.44
C ILE A 438 -26.26 19.45 17.05
N ILE A 439 -26.78 20.52 16.47
CA ILE A 439 -26.55 21.87 16.95
C ILE A 439 -27.15 22.06 18.35
N GLU A 440 -28.33 21.50 18.60
CA GLU A 440 -28.99 21.58 19.93
C GLU A 440 -28.15 20.85 20.98
N ASP A 441 -27.61 19.66 20.67
CA ASP A 441 -26.73 18.93 21.59
C ASP A 441 -25.40 19.67 21.85
N ILE A 442 -24.80 20.24 20.79
CA ILE A 442 -23.57 21.07 20.92
C ILE A 442 -23.85 22.25 21.85
N ARG A 443 -24.95 22.96 21.64
CA ARG A 443 -25.36 24.13 22.47
C ARG A 443 -25.52 23.74 23.93
N GLY A 444 -26.23 22.64 24.20
CA GLY A 444 -26.38 22.12 25.55
C GLY A 444 -25.07 21.69 26.22
N CYS A 445 -24.10 21.18 25.46
CA CYS A 445 -22.76 20.86 25.97
C CYS A 445 -21.97 22.14 26.29
N VAL A 446 -21.97 23.13 25.39
CA VAL A 446 -21.27 24.41 25.58
C VAL A 446 -21.78 25.14 26.82
N GLU A 447 -23.12 25.17 27.03
CA GLU A 447 -23.75 25.78 28.20
C GLU A 447 -23.31 25.12 29.53
N ARG A 448 -23.06 23.82 29.51
CA ARG A 448 -22.54 23.07 30.68
C ARG A 448 -21.00 23.17 30.82
N GLY A 449 -20.31 23.84 29.89
CA GLY A 449 -18.84 23.87 29.84
C GLY A 449 -18.20 22.53 29.42
N GLN A 450 -18.96 21.63 28.83
CA GLN A 450 -18.51 20.33 28.38
C GLN A 450 -17.85 20.44 26.98
N PRO A 451 -16.60 20.01 26.77
CA PRO A 451 -15.99 20.02 25.44
C PRO A 451 -16.65 18.98 24.52
N VAL A 452 -16.76 19.33 23.23
CA VAL A 452 -17.39 18.50 22.19
C VAL A 452 -16.43 18.27 21.04
N LEU A 453 -16.28 17.01 20.64
CA LEU A 453 -15.63 16.62 19.40
C LEU A 453 -16.65 16.05 18.43
N VAL A 454 -16.83 16.70 17.30
CA VAL A 454 -17.74 16.26 16.24
C VAL A 454 -16.96 15.56 15.14
N GLY A 455 -17.21 14.27 14.96
CA GLY A 455 -16.63 13.46 13.88
C GLY A 455 -17.46 13.51 12.61
N THR A 456 -16.84 13.86 11.49
CA THR A 456 -17.47 13.88 10.15
C THR A 456 -16.77 12.88 9.23
N VAL A 457 -17.50 12.36 8.24
CA VAL A 457 -16.96 11.34 7.31
C VAL A 457 -16.16 11.97 6.17
N SER A 458 -16.52 13.20 5.76
CA SER A 458 -15.86 13.90 4.66
C SER A 458 -15.52 15.35 5.00
N ILE A 459 -14.62 15.94 4.19
CA ILE A 459 -14.25 17.36 4.32
C ILE A 459 -15.48 18.25 4.06
N GLU A 460 -16.27 17.92 3.04
CA GLU A 460 -17.48 18.67 2.66
C GLU A 460 -18.47 18.72 3.83
N ASN A 461 -18.69 17.59 4.52
CA ASN A 461 -19.57 17.54 5.70
C ASN A 461 -19.01 18.38 6.86
N SER A 462 -17.68 18.44 7.01
CA SER A 462 -17.03 19.27 8.02
C SER A 462 -17.20 20.77 7.72
N GLU A 463 -17.06 21.17 6.46
CA GLU A 463 -17.25 22.55 5.98
C GLU A 463 -18.73 22.97 6.07
N LEU A 464 -19.66 22.09 5.68
CA LEU A 464 -21.09 22.32 5.82
C LEU A 464 -21.47 22.58 7.27
N LEU A 465 -21.07 21.71 8.18
CA LEU A 465 -21.36 21.87 9.61
C LEU A 465 -20.72 23.14 10.19
N SER A 466 -19.48 23.44 9.81
CA SER A 466 -18.79 24.66 10.19
C SER A 466 -19.56 25.91 9.73
N GLY A 467 -20.05 25.91 8.49
CA GLY A 467 -20.90 26.99 7.96
C GLY A 467 -22.21 27.19 8.76
N ILE A 468 -22.82 26.09 9.21
CA ILE A 468 -24.03 26.14 10.04
C ILE A 468 -23.72 26.70 11.44
N LEU A 469 -22.66 26.17 12.12
CA LEU A 469 -22.25 26.64 13.44
C LEU A 469 -21.85 28.13 13.45
N THR A 470 -21.24 28.61 12.36
CA THR A 470 -20.91 30.03 12.18
C THR A 470 -22.17 30.88 12.13
N LYS A 471 -23.21 30.46 11.39
CA LYS A 471 -24.51 31.16 11.33
C LYS A 471 -25.21 31.19 12.68
N GLU A 472 -25.08 30.15 13.48
CA GLU A 472 -25.63 30.04 14.84
C GLU A 472 -24.76 30.71 15.91
N ASN A 473 -23.65 31.37 15.53
CA ASN A 473 -22.71 32.04 16.41
C ASN A 473 -22.10 31.13 17.49
N ILE A 474 -21.86 29.86 17.18
CA ILE A 474 -21.18 28.91 18.06
C ILE A 474 -19.68 28.89 17.70
N PRO A 475 -18.77 29.35 18.61
CA PRO A 475 -17.35 29.30 18.37
C PRO A 475 -16.86 27.83 18.19
N HIS A 476 -16.12 27.56 17.15
CA HIS A 476 -15.63 26.21 16.88
C HIS A 476 -14.31 26.24 16.12
N LYS A 477 -13.59 25.12 16.13
CA LYS A 477 -12.40 24.89 15.32
C LYS A 477 -12.62 23.70 14.39
N VAL A 478 -12.04 23.76 13.18
CA VAL A 478 -12.14 22.67 12.19
C VAL A 478 -10.77 22.04 12.02
N LEU A 479 -10.74 20.72 12.11
CA LEU A 479 -9.58 19.88 11.93
C LEU A 479 -9.81 18.94 10.74
N ASN A 480 -9.26 19.28 9.60
CA ASN A 480 -9.34 18.48 8.38
C ASN A 480 -7.99 18.54 7.63
N ALA A 481 -7.83 17.76 6.56
CA ALA A 481 -6.62 17.66 5.78
C ALA A 481 -6.06 18.98 5.23
N LYS A 482 -6.87 20.05 5.17
CA LYS A 482 -6.43 21.38 4.72
C LYS A 482 -5.62 22.17 5.78
N PHE A 483 -5.56 21.69 7.03
CA PHE A 483 -4.97 22.39 8.17
C PHE A 483 -3.94 21.57 8.94
N HIS A 484 -3.17 20.70 8.27
CA HIS A 484 -2.18 19.82 8.91
C HIS A 484 -1.17 20.54 9.81
N ALA A 485 -0.65 21.68 9.37
CA ALA A 485 0.32 22.45 10.16
C ALA A 485 -0.21 22.95 11.51
N MET A 486 -1.53 23.14 11.63
CA MET A 486 -2.21 23.61 12.86
C MET A 486 -2.84 22.46 13.67
N GLU A 487 -2.75 21.23 13.21
CA GLU A 487 -3.42 20.07 13.80
C GLU A 487 -3.08 19.90 15.27
N ALA A 488 -1.81 19.91 15.61
CA ALA A 488 -1.32 19.73 16.99
C ALA A 488 -1.85 20.82 17.94
N GLU A 489 -1.94 22.08 17.47
CA GLU A 489 -2.46 23.20 18.24
C GLU A 489 -3.97 23.08 18.46
N ILE A 490 -4.73 22.72 17.43
CA ILE A 490 -6.18 22.54 17.52
C ILE A 490 -6.51 21.39 18.49
N VAL A 491 -5.80 20.26 18.37
CA VAL A 491 -6.00 19.11 19.28
C VAL A 491 -5.62 19.45 20.71
N ALA A 492 -4.54 20.21 20.93
CA ALA A 492 -4.14 20.66 22.27
C ALA A 492 -5.25 21.45 22.97
N GLN A 493 -6.08 22.18 22.25
CA GLN A 493 -7.15 23.00 22.77
C GLN A 493 -8.52 22.30 22.78
N ALA A 494 -8.69 21.17 22.08
CA ALA A 494 -9.96 20.48 21.95
C ALA A 494 -10.57 20.00 23.28
N GLY A 495 -9.76 19.84 24.33
CA GLY A 495 -10.18 19.45 25.66
C GLY A 495 -10.52 20.61 26.59
N GLN A 496 -10.44 21.87 26.15
CA GLN A 496 -10.77 23.04 26.98
C GLN A 496 -12.27 23.12 27.29
N THR A 497 -12.60 23.81 28.36
CA THR A 497 -13.98 23.99 28.82
C THR A 497 -14.86 24.62 27.73
N GLY A 498 -15.91 23.90 27.31
CA GLY A 498 -16.88 24.36 26.29
C GLY A 498 -16.29 24.43 24.86
N ALA A 499 -15.11 23.89 24.60
CA ALA A 499 -14.53 23.88 23.26
C ALA A 499 -15.34 22.99 22.31
N VAL A 500 -15.56 23.46 21.07
CA VAL A 500 -16.19 22.70 20.00
C VAL A 500 -15.18 22.48 18.89
N THR A 501 -14.89 21.22 18.58
CA THR A 501 -13.95 20.86 17.53
C THR A 501 -14.64 19.94 16.53
N ILE A 502 -14.61 20.29 15.25
CA ILE A 502 -15.07 19.44 14.16
C ILE A 502 -13.82 18.74 13.60
N ALA A 503 -13.82 17.41 13.52
CA ALA A 503 -12.70 16.65 12.99
C ALA A 503 -13.18 15.67 11.90
N THR A 504 -12.49 15.65 10.76
CA THR A 504 -12.64 14.55 9.81
C THR A 504 -12.01 13.28 10.36
N ASN A 505 -12.39 12.13 9.83
CA ASN A 505 -12.11 10.80 10.35
C ASN A 505 -10.64 10.52 10.71
N MET A 506 -9.71 10.95 9.86
CA MET A 506 -8.27 10.70 10.04
C MET A 506 -7.56 11.80 10.84
N ALA A 507 -8.13 12.98 10.93
CA ALA A 507 -7.49 14.13 11.59
C ALA A 507 -7.36 13.93 13.11
N GLY A 508 -6.18 14.25 13.66
CA GLY A 508 -5.85 14.09 15.08
C GLY A 508 -5.61 12.63 15.51
N ARG A 509 -5.40 11.69 14.58
CA ARG A 509 -5.06 10.30 14.92
C ARG A 509 -3.66 10.24 15.54
N GLY A 510 -3.46 9.38 16.54
CA GLY A 510 -2.18 9.28 17.27
C GLY A 510 -1.91 10.43 18.23
N THR A 511 -2.79 11.44 18.31
CA THR A 511 -2.69 12.54 19.28
C THR A 511 -3.71 12.41 20.38
N ASP A 512 -3.31 12.79 21.61
CA ASP A 512 -4.19 12.72 22.78
C ASP A 512 -4.88 14.05 23.05
N ILE A 513 -6.18 14.00 23.39
CA ILE A 513 -6.95 15.17 23.82
C ILE A 513 -6.88 15.23 25.34
N VAL A 514 -6.13 16.20 25.84
CA VAL A 514 -5.97 16.42 27.29
C VAL A 514 -7.14 17.26 27.82
N LEU A 515 -7.91 16.72 28.75
CA LEU A 515 -9.01 17.45 29.37
C LEU A 515 -8.50 18.67 30.14
N GLY A 516 -9.13 19.82 29.96
CA GLY A 516 -8.67 21.11 30.48
C GLY A 516 -7.64 21.82 29.59
N GLY A 517 -7.26 21.23 28.43
CA GLY A 517 -6.24 21.73 27.50
C GLY A 517 -4.86 21.18 27.79
N ASN A 518 -3.93 21.26 26.87
CA ASN A 518 -2.56 20.73 27.02
C ASN A 518 -1.63 21.79 27.60
N TRP A 519 -1.41 21.72 28.92
CA TRP A 519 -0.54 22.64 29.64
C TRP A 519 0.95 22.53 29.23
N GLN A 520 1.39 21.38 28.70
CA GLN A 520 2.76 21.21 28.18
C GLN A 520 2.95 22.00 26.88
N ALA A 521 1.94 22.04 26.02
CA ALA A 521 1.95 22.88 24.82
C ALA A 521 1.96 24.38 25.17
N GLU A 522 1.23 24.76 26.25
CA GLU A 522 1.27 26.14 26.78
C GLU A 522 2.67 26.52 27.28
N ILE A 523 3.39 25.58 27.95
CA ILE A 523 4.79 25.80 28.39
C ILE A 523 5.73 25.91 27.20
N ALA A 524 5.58 25.08 26.18
CA ALA A 524 6.45 25.09 24.99
C ALA A 524 6.40 26.41 24.19
N GLN A 525 5.35 27.21 24.37
CA GLN A 525 5.22 28.54 23.78
C GLN A 525 5.96 29.65 24.56
N LEU A 526 6.45 29.34 25.77
CA LEU A 526 7.21 30.28 26.59
C LEU A 526 8.71 30.15 26.31
N GLU A 527 9.38 31.28 26.11
CA GLU A 527 10.83 31.33 26.03
C GLU A 527 11.45 31.20 27.45
N ASN A 528 12.10 30.07 27.74
CA ASN A 528 12.76 29.78 29.03
C ASN A 528 11.84 29.89 30.26
N PRO A 529 10.81 29.04 30.40
CA PRO A 529 9.87 29.11 31.52
C PRO A 529 10.54 28.84 32.86
N THR A 530 10.24 29.64 33.86
CA THR A 530 10.69 29.41 35.23
C THR A 530 9.86 28.33 35.92
N GLU A 531 10.44 27.66 36.96
CA GLU A 531 9.70 26.65 37.73
C GLU A 531 8.41 27.21 38.35
N ALA A 532 8.39 28.49 38.72
CA ALA A 532 7.19 29.16 39.25
C ALA A 532 6.11 29.29 38.19
N GLN A 533 6.43 29.68 36.95
CA GLN A 533 5.50 29.77 35.82
C GLN A 533 4.93 28.38 35.43
N ILE A 534 5.79 27.36 35.44
CA ILE A 534 5.37 25.95 35.19
C ILE A 534 4.35 25.51 36.26
N ALA A 535 4.64 25.80 37.54
CA ALA A 535 3.74 25.45 38.65
C ALA A 535 2.41 26.20 38.56
N GLU A 536 2.42 27.48 38.18
CA GLU A 536 1.22 28.30 37.98
C GLU A 536 0.36 27.78 36.83
N LEU A 537 0.94 27.50 35.68
CA LEU A 537 0.23 26.93 34.54
C LEU A 537 -0.37 25.56 34.86
N LYS A 538 0.38 24.72 35.58
CA LYS A 538 -0.11 23.42 36.01
C LYS A 538 -1.28 23.54 37.00
N ALA A 539 -1.24 24.49 37.92
CA ALA A 539 -2.32 24.74 38.86
C ALA A 539 -3.56 25.28 38.15
N ALA A 540 -3.38 26.20 37.19
CA ALA A 540 -4.46 26.73 36.37
C ALA A 540 -5.08 25.63 35.50
N TRP A 541 -4.26 24.77 34.90
CA TRP A 541 -4.74 23.61 34.19
C TRP A 541 -5.56 22.66 35.05
N GLN A 542 -5.12 22.38 36.30
CA GLN A 542 -5.84 21.49 37.20
C GLN A 542 -7.27 21.98 37.45
N VAL A 543 -7.45 23.28 37.64
CA VAL A 543 -8.79 23.88 37.83
C VAL A 543 -9.66 23.69 36.56
N ARG A 544 -9.11 23.91 35.35
CA ARG A 544 -9.82 23.69 34.11
C ARG A 544 -10.16 22.21 33.92
N HIS A 545 -9.22 21.31 34.23
CA HIS A 545 -9.39 19.87 34.16
C HIS A 545 -10.53 19.38 35.06
N ASP A 546 -10.53 19.81 36.34
CA ASP A 546 -11.56 19.42 37.31
C ASP A 546 -12.96 19.93 36.87
N ALA A 547 -13.03 21.14 36.30
CA ALA A 547 -14.26 21.70 35.76
C ALA A 547 -14.81 20.86 34.60
N VAL A 548 -13.95 20.42 33.69
CA VAL A 548 -14.34 19.55 32.56
C VAL A 548 -14.78 18.17 33.04
N LEU A 549 -14.12 17.60 34.04
CA LEU A 549 -14.55 16.34 34.64
C LEU A 549 -15.94 16.46 35.28
N ALA A 550 -16.18 17.54 36.00
CA ALA A 550 -17.49 17.84 36.63
C ALA A 550 -18.59 18.06 35.57
N ALA A 551 -18.27 18.62 34.40
CA ALA A 551 -19.18 18.80 33.28
C ALA A 551 -19.48 17.48 32.55
N GLY A 552 -18.80 16.35 32.85
CA GLY A 552 -19.02 15.03 32.26
C GLY A 552 -17.95 14.58 31.27
N GLY A 553 -16.80 15.28 31.21
CA GLY A 553 -15.68 14.96 30.33
C GLY A 553 -15.97 15.28 28.85
N LEU A 554 -15.22 14.73 27.93
CA LEU A 554 -15.36 14.96 26.49
C LEU A 554 -16.60 14.26 25.95
N HIS A 555 -17.46 15.02 25.24
CA HIS A 555 -18.60 14.49 24.49
C HIS A 555 -18.23 14.28 23.01
N ILE A 556 -18.55 13.09 22.48
CA ILE A 556 -18.31 12.73 21.07
C ILE A 556 -19.64 12.71 20.32
N ILE A 557 -19.70 13.46 19.23
CA ILE A 557 -20.82 13.44 18.28
C ILE A 557 -20.31 12.84 16.97
N GLY A 558 -20.92 11.75 16.51
CA GLY A 558 -20.73 11.22 15.16
C GLY A 558 -21.85 11.72 14.26
N THR A 559 -21.52 12.37 13.15
CA THR A 559 -22.53 12.89 12.20
C THR A 559 -23.08 11.82 11.27
N GLU A 560 -22.37 10.70 11.14
CA GLU A 560 -22.72 9.55 10.32
C GLU A 560 -22.03 8.30 10.87
N ARG A 561 -22.49 7.09 10.46
CA ARG A 561 -21.74 5.86 10.65
C ARG A 561 -20.76 5.68 9.50
N HIS A 562 -19.54 5.29 9.84
CA HIS A 562 -18.51 4.98 8.87
C HIS A 562 -18.76 3.61 8.20
N GLU A 563 -18.07 3.33 7.11
CA GLU A 563 -18.10 2.03 6.43
C GLU A 563 -17.63 0.88 7.32
N SER A 564 -16.76 1.15 8.29
CA SER A 564 -16.24 0.18 9.26
C SER A 564 -16.60 0.56 10.69
N ARG A 565 -17.08 -0.42 11.47
CA ARG A 565 -17.34 -0.29 12.93
C ARG A 565 -16.08 0.10 13.70
N ARG A 566 -14.92 -0.29 13.21
CA ARG A 566 -13.62 0.03 13.77
C ARG A 566 -13.42 1.54 13.86
N ILE A 567 -13.73 2.27 12.79
CA ILE A 567 -13.58 3.74 12.73
C ILE A 567 -14.53 4.41 13.72
N ASP A 568 -15.77 3.93 13.82
CA ASP A 568 -16.72 4.42 14.84
C ASP A 568 -16.17 4.22 16.26
N ASN A 569 -15.55 3.08 16.53
CA ASN A 569 -14.93 2.78 17.82
C ASN A 569 -13.68 3.64 18.10
N GLN A 570 -12.89 3.98 17.07
CA GLN A 570 -11.78 4.92 17.20
C GLN A 570 -12.26 6.33 17.56
N LEU A 571 -13.34 6.80 16.92
CA LEU A 571 -13.94 8.09 17.25
C LEU A 571 -14.44 8.11 18.69
N ARG A 572 -15.21 7.10 19.12
CA ARG A 572 -15.65 6.95 20.52
C ARG A 572 -14.46 6.89 21.50
N GLY A 573 -13.39 6.21 21.10
CA GLY A 573 -12.17 6.00 21.91
C GLY A 573 -11.39 7.29 22.22
N ARG A 574 -11.76 8.42 21.62
CA ARG A 574 -11.16 9.72 21.98
C ARG A 574 -11.64 10.25 23.32
N SER A 575 -12.75 9.72 23.83
CA SER A 575 -13.34 10.06 25.14
C SER A 575 -13.30 8.90 26.12
N GLY A 576 -13.37 9.18 27.43
CA GLY A 576 -13.44 8.17 28.49
C GLY A 576 -12.14 7.43 28.71
N ARG A 577 -10.99 8.12 28.66
CA ARG A 577 -9.64 7.56 28.81
C ARG A 577 -9.24 7.49 30.28
N GLN A 578 -8.47 6.47 30.66
CA GLN A 578 -7.90 6.25 32.01
C GLN A 578 -8.94 6.40 33.15
N GLY A 579 -10.22 6.00 32.88
CA GLY A 579 -11.29 6.08 33.84
C GLY A 579 -11.95 7.45 33.96
N ASP A 580 -11.65 8.40 33.07
CA ASP A 580 -12.32 9.69 33.02
C ASP A 580 -13.76 9.54 32.52
N PRO A 581 -14.70 10.39 32.96
CA PRO A 581 -16.03 10.43 32.41
C PRO A 581 -16.01 10.87 30.95
N GLY A 582 -17.07 10.54 30.21
CA GLY A 582 -17.24 10.91 28.84
C GLY A 582 -18.54 10.37 28.30
N SER A 583 -18.90 10.81 27.08
CA SER A 583 -20.09 10.31 26.42
C SER A 583 -19.93 10.31 24.91
N SER A 584 -20.70 9.47 24.22
CA SER A 584 -20.76 9.47 22.75
C SER A 584 -22.18 9.25 22.25
N ARG A 585 -22.51 9.88 21.11
CA ARG A 585 -23.77 9.68 20.41
C ARG A 585 -23.57 9.83 18.91
N PHE A 586 -24.26 9.02 18.11
CA PHE A 586 -24.30 9.14 16.66
C PHE A 586 -25.65 9.68 16.21
N TYR A 587 -25.61 10.65 15.29
CA TYR A 587 -26.75 11.25 14.63
C TYR A 587 -26.75 10.86 13.18
N LEU A 588 -27.80 10.19 12.72
CA LEU A 588 -27.90 9.57 11.41
C LEU A 588 -29.10 10.10 10.66
N SER A 589 -29.05 10.09 9.34
CA SER A 589 -30.21 10.34 8.48
C SER A 589 -30.39 9.22 7.46
N MET A 590 -31.60 9.07 6.94
CA MET A 590 -31.88 8.13 5.86
C MET A 590 -31.18 8.53 4.54
N GLU A 591 -30.70 9.78 4.47
CA GLU A 591 -29.98 10.33 3.32
C GLU A 591 -28.48 10.06 3.38
N ASP A 592 -27.93 9.58 4.50
CA ASP A 592 -26.52 9.26 4.66
C ASP A 592 -26.10 8.13 3.71
N THR A 593 -24.87 8.18 3.22
CA THR A 593 -24.35 7.25 2.18
C THR A 593 -24.53 5.78 2.57
N LEU A 594 -24.18 5.40 3.80
CA LEU A 594 -24.35 4.03 4.28
C LEU A 594 -25.84 3.63 4.32
N MET A 595 -26.73 4.54 4.72
CA MET A 595 -28.16 4.29 4.80
C MET A 595 -28.78 4.15 3.40
N ARG A 596 -28.36 4.93 2.40
CA ARG A 596 -28.78 4.80 0.99
C ARG A 596 -28.43 3.44 0.38
N ILE A 597 -27.26 2.90 0.71
CA ILE A 597 -26.82 1.59 0.18
C ILE A 597 -27.70 0.45 0.71
N PHE A 598 -28.20 0.54 1.96
CA PHE A 598 -28.87 -0.56 2.65
C PHE A 598 -30.34 -0.34 2.96
N ALA A 599 -30.82 0.91 3.01
CA ALA A 599 -32.23 1.24 3.16
C ALA A 599 -32.88 1.31 1.77
N SER A 600 -33.56 0.23 1.37
CA SER A 600 -34.41 0.28 0.18
C SER A 600 -35.50 1.33 0.38
N ASP A 601 -36.00 1.93 -0.71
CA ASP A 601 -37.16 2.87 -0.71
C ASP A 601 -38.37 2.31 0.06
N ARG A 602 -38.43 0.98 0.17
CA ARG A 602 -39.46 0.28 0.98
C ARG A 602 -39.30 0.55 2.48
N VAL A 603 -38.07 0.63 3.02
CA VAL A 603 -37.80 0.89 4.44
C VAL A 603 -38.16 2.33 4.77
N THR A 604 -37.76 3.27 3.92
CA THR A 604 -38.11 4.71 4.05
C THR A 604 -39.63 4.93 3.95
N GLY A 605 -40.28 4.23 3.00
CA GLY A 605 -41.75 4.28 2.86
C GLY A 605 -42.50 3.60 4.02
N MET A 606 -41.96 2.58 4.63
CA MET A 606 -42.53 1.92 5.80
C MET A 606 -42.38 2.80 7.05
N MET A 607 -41.23 3.46 7.23
CA MET A 607 -41.03 4.41 8.34
C MET A 607 -41.96 5.61 8.27
N LYS A 608 -42.15 6.22 7.09
CA LYS A 608 -43.15 7.26 6.88
C LYS A 608 -44.57 6.78 7.17
N LYS A 609 -44.91 5.53 6.88
CA LYS A 609 -46.20 4.93 7.16
C LYS A 609 -46.41 4.60 8.66
N LEU A 610 -45.34 4.44 9.43
CA LEU A 610 -45.38 4.23 10.88
C LEU A 610 -45.65 5.50 11.67
N GLY A 611 -45.89 6.63 10.99
CA GLY A 611 -46.38 7.86 11.61
C GLY A 611 -45.27 8.74 12.22
N MET A 612 -44.05 8.67 11.71
CA MET A 612 -43.01 9.64 12.10
C MET A 612 -43.42 11.05 11.68
N GLU A 613 -43.45 11.92 12.63
CA GLU A 613 -43.57 13.37 12.40
C GLU A 613 -42.20 13.98 12.08
N GLU A 614 -42.19 15.12 11.36
CA GLU A 614 -40.95 15.85 11.09
C GLU A 614 -40.29 16.27 12.42
N GLY A 615 -38.99 16.01 12.59
CA GLY A 615 -38.21 16.32 13.78
C GLY A 615 -38.15 15.21 14.83
N GLU A 616 -38.88 14.08 14.67
CA GLU A 616 -38.80 12.95 15.59
C GLU A 616 -37.63 12.03 15.22
N ALA A 617 -36.81 11.69 16.23
CA ALA A 617 -35.72 10.69 16.08
C ALA A 617 -36.20 9.29 16.42
N ILE A 618 -35.74 8.32 15.64
CA ILE A 618 -35.87 6.91 16.03
C ILE A 618 -34.66 6.51 16.87
N GLU A 619 -34.92 6.15 18.12
CA GLU A 619 -33.94 5.47 18.97
C GLU A 619 -34.45 4.04 19.25
N HIS A 620 -34.00 3.07 18.43
CA HIS A 620 -34.45 1.68 18.59
C HIS A 620 -33.32 0.68 18.36
N PRO A 621 -33.12 -0.31 19.26
CA PRO A 621 -32.04 -1.29 19.16
C PRO A 621 -32.02 -2.08 17.84
N TRP A 622 -33.17 -2.28 17.18
CA TRP A 622 -33.26 -2.95 15.90
C TRP A 622 -32.61 -2.16 14.76
N VAL A 623 -32.76 -0.84 14.79
CA VAL A 623 -32.17 0.06 13.78
C VAL A 623 -30.66 0.05 13.92
N THR A 624 -30.14 0.20 15.14
CA THR A 624 -28.70 0.09 15.43
C THR A 624 -28.15 -1.26 14.96
N LYS A 625 -28.85 -2.35 15.23
CA LYS A 625 -28.43 -3.69 14.78
C LYS A 625 -28.48 -3.87 13.25
N ALA A 626 -29.44 -3.25 12.58
CA ALA A 626 -29.54 -3.26 11.12
C ALA A 626 -28.34 -2.50 10.50
N ILE A 627 -27.95 -1.36 11.06
CA ILE A 627 -26.79 -0.57 10.66
C ILE A 627 -25.51 -1.36 10.88
N GLU A 628 -25.33 -1.99 12.05
CA GLU A 628 -24.16 -2.86 12.29
C GLU A 628 -24.07 -4.01 11.29
N ASN A 629 -25.19 -4.62 10.90
CA ASN A 629 -25.19 -5.66 9.89
C ASN A 629 -24.83 -5.12 8.49
N ALA A 630 -25.24 -3.90 8.18
CA ALA A 630 -24.86 -3.20 6.97
C ALA A 630 -23.35 -2.97 6.93
N GLN A 631 -22.79 -2.41 8.01
CA GLN A 631 -21.33 -2.21 8.14
C GLN A 631 -20.57 -3.53 7.98
N ARG A 632 -21.00 -4.63 8.61
CA ARG A 632 -20.38 -5.95 8.44
C ARG A 632 -20.36 -6.43 6.99
N LYS A 633 -21.39 -6.11 6.20
CA LYS A 633 -21.41 -6.47 4.77
C LYS A 633 -20.40 -5.65 3.97
N VAL A 634 -20.27 -4.35 4.28
CA VAL A 634 -19.27 -3.47 3.65
C VAL A 634 -17.86 -3.93 4.04
N GLU A 635 -17.63 -4.19 5.33
CA GLU A 635 -16.36 -4.73 5.85
C GLU A 635 -15.99 -6.03 5.12
N GLY A 636 -16.95 -6.98 4.97
CA GLY A 636 -16.76 -8.21 4.24
C GLY A 636 -16.40 -7.99 2.77
N ARG A 637 -17.10 -7.09 2.06
CA ARG A 637 -16.77 -6.75 0.67
C ARG A 637 -15.38 -6.14 0.53
N ASN A 638 -15.03 -5.22 1.43
CA ASN A 638 -13.69 -4.61 1.43
C ASN A 638 -12.60 -5.65 1.72
N PHE A 639 -12.86 -6.60 2.62
CA PHE A 639 -11.97 -7.74 2.85
C PHE A 639 -11.80 -8.60 1.59
N ASP A 640 -12.89 -8.95 0.90
CA ASP A 640 -12.83 -9.75 -0.32
C ASP A 640 -12.01 -9.04 -1.43
N ILE A 641 -12.12 -7.71 -1.54
CA ILE A 641 -11.30 -6.91 -2.47
C ILE A 641 -9.81 -7.00 -2.10
N ARG A 642 -9.46 -6.76 -0.83
CA ARG A 642 -8.06 -6.86 -0.38
C ARG A 642 -7.49 -8.26 -0.54
N LYS A 643 -8.29 -9.28 -0.25
CA LYS A 643 -7.92 -10.68 -0.43
C LYS A 643 -7.70 -11.02 -1.91
N SER A 644 -8.56 -10.54 -2.80
CA SER A 644 -8.39 -10.74 -4.24
C SER A 644 -7.12 -10.08 -4.77
N LEU A 645 -6.83 -8.84 -4.35
CA LEU A 645 -5.58 -8.16 -4.68
C LEU A 645 -4.36 -8.97 -4.23
N LEU A 646 -4.39 -9.46 -2.99
CA LEU A 646 -3.30 -10.27 -2.44
C LEU A 646 -3.12 -11.59 -3.20
N GLU A 647 -4.20 -12.28 -3.56
CA GLU A 647 -4.12 -13.54 -4.30
C GLU A 647 -3.46 -13.38 -5.69
N PHE A 648 -3.61 -12.23 -6.34
CA PHE A 648 -2.88 -11.90 -7.57
C PHE A 648 -1.42 -11.51 -7.28
N ASP A 649 -1.19 -10.68 -6.25
CA ASP A 649 0.18 -10.26 -5.90
C ASP A 649 1.02 -11.40 -5.30
N ASP A 650 0.41 -12.41 -4.66
CA ASP A 650 1.14 -13.58 -4.15
C ASP A 650 1.89 -14.30 -5.27
N VAL A 651 1.29 -14.41 -6.47
CA VAL A 651 1.95 -15.01 -7.65
C VAL A 651 3.15 -14.16 -8.08
N ALA A 652 2.97 -12.84 -8.21
CA ALA A 652 4.06 -11.93 -8.53
C ALA A 652 5.13 -11.89 -7.42
N ASN A 653 4.72 -12.06 -6.17
CA ASN A 653 5.63 -12.05 -5.02
C ASN A 653 6.54 -13.29 -4.98
N ASP A 654 6.03 -14.46 -5.34
CA ASP A 654 6.85 -15.67 -5.44
C ASP A 654 7.94 -15.50 -6.52
N GLN A 655 7.60 -14.92 -7.66
CA GLN A 655 8.54 -14.60 -8.74
C GLN A 655 9.52 -13.49 -8.32
N ARG A 656 9.03 -12.44 -7.65
CA ARG A 656 9.83 -11.32 -7.11
C ARG A 656 10.92 -11.82 -6.15
N LYS A 657 10.58 -12.74 -5.25
CA LYS A 657 11.57 -13.36 -4.34
C LYS A 657 12.70 -14.00 -5.10
N VAL A 658 12.39 -14.82 -6.10
CA VAL A 658 13.41 -15.49 -6.92
C VAL A 658 14.32 -14.47 -7.61
N VAL A 659 13.73 -13.45 -8.25
CA VAL A 659 14.49 -12.41 -8.97
C VAL A 659 15.36 -11.60 -8.01
N TYR A 660 14.81 -11.17 -6.87
CA TYR A 660 15.53 -10.34 -5.89
C TYR A 660 16.62 -11.14 -5.16
N GLU A 661 16.38 -12.42 -4.85
CA GLU A 661 17.41 -13.30 -4.29
C GLU A 661 18.57 -13.49 -5.28
N GLN A 662 18.29 -13.82 -6.54
CA GLN A 662 19.32 -13.93 -7.58
C GLN A 662 20.07 -12.63 -7.79
N ARG A 663 19.34 -11.49 -7.81
CA ARG A 663 19.95 -10.17 -7.96
C ARG A 663 20.89 -9.84 -6.80
N ASN A 664 20.46 -10.09 -5.58
CA ASN A 664 21.28 -9.85 -4.39
C ASN A 664 22.51 -10.79 -4.37
N GLU A 665 22.34 -12.03 -4.74
CA GLU A 665 23.44 -12.99 -4.86
C GLU A 665 24.48 -12.51 -5.90
N LEU A 666 24.02 -12.02 -7.06
CA LEU A 666 24.90 -11.43 -8.08
C LEU A 666 25.65 -10.21 -7.56
N LEU A 667 24.99 -9.33 -6.76
CA LEU A 667 25.64 -8.15 -6.17
C LEU A 667 26.71 -8.53 -5.14
N ASP A 668 26.43 -9.53 -4.29
CA ASP A 668 27.26 -9.89 -3.16
C ASP A 668 28.43 -10.83 -3.55
N THR A 669 28.31 -11.56 -4.66
CA THR A 669 29.33 -12.51 -5.13
C THR A 669 30.37 -11.80 -6.02
N SER A 670 31.65 -12.08 -5.81
CA SER A 670 32.75 -11.52 -6.62
C SER A 670 33.04 -12.31 -7.89
N ASP A 671 32.74 -13.60 -7.93
CA ASP A 671 33.03 -14.50 -9.06
C ASP A 671 31.78 -15.32 -9.43
N ILE A 672 31.23 -15.06 -10.61
CA ILE A 672 30.06 -15.76 -11.17
C ILE A 672 30.41 -16.67 -12.36
N SER A 673 31.68 -16.98 -12.55
CA SER A 673 32.17 -17.77 -13.71
C SER A 673 31.50 -19.14 -13.84
N GLU A 674 31.23 -19.81 -12.72
CA GLU A 674 30.56 -21.12 -12.73
C GLU A 674 29.10 -20.99 -13.20
N THR A 675 28.40 -19.95 -12.72
CA THR A 675 27.03 -19.64 -13.16
C THR A 675 26.99 -19.35 -14.65
N ILE A 676 27.90 -18.51 -15.15
CA ILE A 676 27.97 -18.21 -16.59
C ILE A 676 28.30 -19.47 -17.42
N HIS A 677 29.15 -20.33 -16.93
CA HIS A 677 29.47 -21.60 -17.62
C HIS A 677 28.22 -22.47 -17.77
N VAL A 678 27.50 -22.68 -16.65
CA VAL A 678 26.24 -23.48 -16.67
C VAL A 678 25.20 -22.88 -17.61
N ILE A 679 24.99 -21.55 -17.56
CA ILE A 679 24.05 -20.87 -18.43
C ILE A 679 24.42 -21.02 -19.91
N ARG A 680 25.69 -20.92 -20.25
CA ARG A 680 26.18 -21.10 -21.63
C ARG A 680 25.93 -22.53 -22.12
N ASP A 681 26.22 -23.52 -21.30
CA ASP A 681 26.03 -24.94 -21.67
C ASP A 681 24.54 -25.24 -21.86
N ASP A 682 23.66 -24.70 -21.00
CA ASP A 682 22.19 -24.78 -21.13
C ASP A 682 21.71 -24.17 -22.45
N VAL A 683 22.15 -22.93 -22.76
CA VAL A 683 21.72 -22.21 -23.96
C VAL A 683 22.21 -22.90 -25.24
N TYR A 684 23.48 -23.26 -25.30
CA TYR A 684 24.00 -23.96 -26.48
C TYR A 684 23.38 -25.36 -26.62
N GLY A 685 23.16 -26.08 -25.51
CA GLY A 685 22.46 -27.33 -25.50
C GLY A 685 21.07 -27.26 -26.08
N ALA A 686 20.28 -26.25 -25.63
CA ALA A 686 18.93 -26.04 -26.13
C ALA A 686 18.88 -25.69 -27.62
N ILE A 687 19.84 -24.88 -28.10
CA ILE A 687 19.93 -24.54 -29.53
C ILE A 687 20.34 -25.77 -30.36
N ILE A 688 21.27 -26.57 -29.88
CA ILE A 688 21.65 -27.83 -30.56
C ILE A 688 20.41 -28.73 -30.67
N ASP A 689 19.61 -28.87 -29.60
CA ASP A 689 18.40 -29.69 -29.58
C ASP A 689 17.37 -29.25 -30.62
N GLU A 690 17.28 -27.94 -30.91
CA GLU A 690 16.37 -27.37 -31.91
C GLU A 690 16.70 -27.85 -33.33
N TYR A 691 18.00 -27.92 -33.69
CA TYR A 691 18.47 -28.27 -35.02
C TYR A 691 18.90 -29.72 -35.13
N ILE A 692 19.36 -30.32 -34.05
CA ILE A 692 19.82 -31.72 -33.93
C ILE A 692 19.09 -32.34 -32.72
N PRO A 693 17.85 -32.82 -32.89
CA PRO A 693 17.08 -33.39 -31.79
C PRO A 693 17.83 -34.58 -31.14
N PRO A 694 17.80 -34.70 -29.81
CA PRO A 694 18.44 -35.79 -29.11
C PRO A 694 18.05 -37.18 -29.62
N GLN A 695 19.00 -38.09 -29.80
CA GLN A 695 18.80 -39.45 -30.30
C GLN A 695 18.18 -39.53 -31.70
N SER A 696 18.28 -38.47 -32.50
CA SER A 696 17.81 -38.44 -33.88
C SER A 696 18.84 -38.99 -34.86
N LEU A 697 18.37 -39.39 -36.04
CA LEU A 697 19.23 -39.81 -37.12
C LEU A 697 19.78 -38.57 -37.85
N GLU A 698 20.98 -38.68 -38.41
CA GLU A 698 21.70 -37.61 -39.13
C GLU A 698 20.85 -37.01 -40.27
N GLU A 699 19.99 -37.81 -40.91
CA GLU A 699 19.08 -37.37 -41.97
C GLU A 699 18.03 -36.30 -41.48
N MET A 700 17.85 -36.20 -40.16
CA MET A 700 16.92 -35.23 -39.54
C MET A 700 17.65 -33.97 -39.06
N TRP A 701 18.95 -33.86 -39.22
CA TRP A 701 19.74 -32.75 -38.70
C TRP A 701 19.81 -31.60 -39.68
N ASP A 702 19.53 -30.40 -39.20
CA ASP A 702 19.76 -29.16 -39.93
C ASP A 702 21.08 -28.51 -39.51
N VAL A 703 22.20 -29.14 -39.90
CA VAL A 703 23.55 -28.69 -39.57
C VAL A 703 23.88 -27.32 -40.17
N PRO A 704 23.48 -26.98 -41.43
CA PRO A 704 23.69 -25.64 -41.98
C PRO A 704 22.92 -24.56 -41.22
N GLY A 705 21.69 -24.85 -40.78
CA GLY A 705 20.89 -23.97 -39.94
C GLY A 705 21.56 -23.71 -38.58
N LEU A 706 22.08 -24.76 -37.93
CA LEU A 706 22.82 -24.64 -36.68
C LEU A 706 24.10 -23.80 -36.83
N GLU A 707 24.91 -24.05 -37.87
CA GLU A 707 26.11 -23.21 -38.14
C GLU A 707 25.75 -21.72 -38.28
N ALA A 708 24.74 -21.44 -39.10
CA ALA A 708 24.27 -20.07 -39.31
C ALA A 708 23.78 -19.43 -38.00
N ARG A 709 23.04 -20.18 -37.17
CA ARG A 709 22.49 -19.70 -35.89
C ARG A 709 23.58 -19.42 -34.87
N LEU A 710 24.52 -20.34 -34.69
CA LEU A 710 25.65 -20.18 -33.77
C LEU A 710 26.53 -18.97 -34.17
N LYS A 711 26.72 -18.77 -35.46
CA LYS A 711 27.50 -17.64 -35.97
C LYS A 711 26.73 -16.31 -35.82
N SER A 712 25.45 -16.28 -36.15
CA SER A 712 24.64 -15.06 -36.09
C SER A 712 24.40 -14.58 -34.66
N ASP A 713 24.03 -15.49 -33.76
CA ASP A 713 23.58 -15.13 -32.42
C ASP A 713 24.69 -15.07 -31.38
N PHE A 714 25.75 -15.88 -31.58
CA PHE A 714 26.82 -16.02 -30.56
C PHE A 714 28.24 -15.76 -31.10
N ALA A 715 28.40 -15.37 -32.38
CA ALA A 715 29.68 -15.19 -33.04
C ALA A 715 30.57 -16.43 -32.98
N LEU A 716 29.95 -17.62 -32.88
CA LEU A 716 30.66 -18.92 -32.93
C LEU A 716 30.73 -19.40 -34.36
N ASP A 717 31.87 -19.21 -35.01
CA ASP A 717 32.12 -19.66 -36.39
C ASP A 717 32.73 -21.05 -36.33
N LEU A 718 31.92 -22.10 -36.28
CA LEU A 718 32.30 -23.50 -36.16
C LEU A 718 32.00 -24.24 -37.46
N PRO A 719 32.98 -24.93 -38.10
CA PRO A 719 32.77 -25.64 -39.35
C PRO A 719 32.17 -27.04 -39.13
N LEU A 720 30.91 -27.12 -38.68
CA LEU A 720 30.25 -28.36 -38.29
C LEU A 720 30.12 -29.35 -39.45
N GLN A 721 29.80 -28.85 -40.63
CA GLN A 721 29.71 -29.68 -41.85
C GLN A 721 31.04 -30.31 -42.20
N GLN A 722 32.15 -29.57 -42.04
CA GLN A 722 33.48 -30.09 -42.27
C GLN A 722 33.83 -31.17 -41.23
N TRP A 723 33.50 -30.97 -39.98
CA TRP A 723 33.75 -31.95 -38.92
C TRP A 723 33.03 -33.28 -39.18
N LEU A 724 31.79 -33.24 -39.64
CA LEU A 724 31.03 -34.43 -40.00
C LEU A 724 31.58 -35.12 -41.26
N ALA A 725 32.12 -34.37 -42.21
CA ALA A 725 32.76 -34.92 -43.39
C ALA A 725 34.16 -35.58 -43.08
N GLU A 726 34.85 -35.16 -42.05
CA GLU A 726 36.17 -35.64 -41.62
C GLU A 726 36.07 -36.86 -40.67
N ASP A 727 34.95 -37.03 -39.91
CA ASP A 727 34.81 -38.10 -38.93
C ASP A 727 33.42 -38.76 -38.99
N ASP A 728 33.30 -39.89 -39.72
CA ASP A 728 32.09 -40.70 -39.83
C ASP A 728 31.56 -41.27 -38.49
N LYS A 729 32.29 -41.10 -37.39
CA LYS A 729 31.91 -41.55 -36.05
C LYS A 729 31.45 -40.43 -35.15
N LEU A 730 31.26 -39.24 -35.71
CA LEU A 730 30.80 -38.06 -34.96
C LEU A 730 29.25 -38.09 -34.88
N TYR A 731 28.72 -38.94 -33.93
CA TYR A 731 27.29 -38.99 -33.67
C TYR A 731 26.83 -37.81 -32.76
N GLU A 732 25.56 -37.65 -32.60
CA GLU A 732 24.92 -36.49 -31.94
C GLU A 732 25.61 -36.10 -30.62
N GLU A 733 25.79 -37.03 -29.67
CA GLU A 733 26.38 -36.74 -28.37
C GLU A 733 27.83 -36.20 -28.49
N LYS A 734 28.65 -36.79 -29.41
CA LYS A 734 30.01 -36.33 -29.61
C LYS A 734 30.11 -35.00 -30.34
N LEU A 735 29.21 -34.74 -31.26
CA LEU A 735 29.11 -33.45 -31.93
C LEU A 735 28.75 -32.35 -30.93
N ARG A 736 27.81 -32.64 -30.07
CA ARG A 736 27.39 -31.73 -28.97
C ARG A 736 28.58 -31.44 -28.04
N GLU A 737 29.23 -32.46 -27.52
CA GLU A 737 30.44 -32.32 -26.68
C GLU A 737 31.49 -31.45 -27.36
N ARG A 738 31.77 -31.70 -28.64
CA ARG A 738 32.75 -30.94 -29.41
C ARG A 738 32.38 -29.47 -29.58
N ILE A 739 31.09 -29.17 -29.83
CA ILE A 739 30.59 -27.78 -29.92
C ILE A 739 30.76 -27.05 -28.59
N LEU A 740 30.36 -27.70 -27.48
CA LEU A 740 30.49 -27.13 -26.13
C LEU A 740 31.95 -26.91 -25.72
N ASP A 741 32.82 -27.87 -26.04
CA ASP A 741 34.27 -27.77 -25.79
C ASP A 741 34.92 -26.61 -26.55
N GLU A 742 34.59 -26.44 -27.83
CA GLU A 742 35.11 -25.31 -28.62
C GLU A 742 34.57 -23.97 -28.17
N ALA A 743 33.26 -23.88 -27.81
CA ALA A 743 32.68 -22.68 -27.23
C ALA A 743 33.38 -22.32 -25.90
N THR A 744 33.71 -23.32 -25.09
CA THR A 744 34.43 -23.12 -23.81
C THR A 744 35.87 -22.66 -24.04
N LYS A 745 36.57 -23.22 -25.01
CA LYS A 745 37.95 -22.78 -25.37
C LYS A 745 37.96 -21.32 -25.88
N LEU A 746 37.03 -20.98 -26.74
CA LEU A 746 36.92 -19.61 -27.26
C LEU A 746 36.65 -18.60 -26.13
N TYR A 747 35.80 -18.96 -25.15
CA TYR A 747 35.52 -18.11 -24.02
C TYR A 747 36.71 -17.99 -23.04
N ALA A 748 37.44 -19.10 -22.79
CA ALA A 748 38.65 -19.08 -22.01
C ALA A 748 39.76 -18.21 -22.66
N HIS A 749 39.89 -18.27 -24.01
CA HIS A 749 40.78 -17.39 -24.73
C HIS A 749 40.40 -15.90 -24.59
N LYS A 750 39.10 -15.61 -24.56
CA LYS A 750 38.60 -14.26 -24.27
C LYS A 750 38.99 -13.79 -22.87
N GLU A 751 38.89 -14.68 -21.86
CA GLU A 751 39.33 -14.40 -20.49
C GLU A 751 40.84 -14.12 -20.41
N GLU A 752 41.68 -14.85 -21.15
CA GLU A 752 43.12 -14.59 -21.22
C GLU A 752 43.45 -13.22 -21.84
N LEU A 753 42.67 -12.77 -22.85
CA LEU A 753 42.91 -11.50 -23.54
C LEU A 753 42.47 -10.30 -22.70
N VAL A 754 41.36 -10.39 -22.03
CA VAL A 754 40.71 -9.28 -21.30
C VAL A 754 41.20 -9.16 -19.86
N GLY A 755 41.58 -10.29 -19.27
CA GLY A 755 41.87 -10.39 -17.84
C GLY A 755 40.66 -10.84 -17.02
N LYS A 756 40.92 -11.69 -16.03
CA LYS A 756 39.89 -12.37 -15.23
C LYS A 756 38.97 -11.38 -14.50
N GLU A 757 39.55 -10.38 -13.84
CA GLU A 757 38.80 -9.41 -13.03
C GLU A 757 37.84 -8.55 -13.88
N VAL A 758 38.35 -8.05 -15.01
CA VAL A 758 37.54 -7.22 -15.93
C VAL A 758 36.40 -8.02 -16.53
N LEU A 759 36.64 -9.30 -16.90
CA LEU A 759 35.60 -10.17 -17.43
C LEU A 759 34.53 -10.47 -16.39
N ARG A 760 34.90 -10.75 -15.11
CA ARG A 760 33.92 -10.98 -14.01
C ARG A 760 33.02 -9.78 -13.78
N ASN A 761 33.57 -8.57 -13.75
CA ASN A 761 32.80 -7.35 -13.61
C ASN A 761 31.85 -7.15 -14.80
N PHE A 762 32.33 -7.39 -16.02
CA PHE A 762 31.49 -7.31 -17.21
C PHE A 762 30.34 -8.34 -17.19
N GLU A 763 30.62 -9.61 -16.83
CA GLU A 763 29.59 -10.65 -16.67
C GLU A 763 28.51 -10.23 -15.68
N LYS A 764 28.91 -9.70 -14.51
CA LYS A 764 27.97 -9.19 -13.48
C LYS A 764 27.12 -8.03 -14.02
N ALA A 765 27.75 -7.06 -14.68
CA ALA A 765 27.04 -5.91 -15.23
C ALA A 765 26.02 -6.33 -16.29
N VAL A 766 26.40 -7.22 -17.21
CA VAL A 766 25.47 -7.76 -18.23
C VAL A 766 24.33 -8.55 -17.60
N MET A 767 24.61 -9.42 -16.64
CA MET A 767 23.56 -10.19 -15.93
C MET A 767 22.56 -9.27 -15.24
N LEU A 768 23.04 -8.29 -14.47
CA LEU A 768 22.19 -7.36 -13.75
C LEU A 768 21.35 -6.50 -14.70
N GLN A 769 21.97 -5.95 -15.75
CA GLN A 769 21.28 -5.10 -16.71
C GLN A 769 20.17 -5.86 -17.44
N THR A 770 20.48 -7.06 -17.92
CA THR A 770 19.54 -7.91 -18.66
C THR A 770 18.39 -8.36 -17.73
N LEU A 771 18.72 -8.79 -16.50
CA LEU A 771 17.72 -9.18 -15.50
C LEU A 771 16.78 -8.02 -15.15
N ASP A 772 17.32 -6.83 -14.87
CA ASP A 772 16.53 -5.65 -14.52
C ASP A 772 15.63 -5.20 -15.68
N GLY A 773 16.13 -5.25 -16.93
CA GLY A 773 15.35 -4.94 -18.13
C GLY A 773 14.17 -5.89 -18.31
N LEU A 774 14.44 -7.19 -18.37
CA LEU A 774 13.43 -8.22 -18.57
C LEU A 774 12.44 -8.32 -17.39
N TRP A 775 12.88 -8.05 -16.17
CA TRP A 775 12.00 -8.01 -15.00
C TRP A 775 10.98 -6.88 -15.10
N LYS A 776 11.38 -5.68 -15.55
CA LYS A 776 10.47 -4.55 -15.78
C LYS A 776 9.43 -4.87 -16.86
N GLU A 777 9.85 -5.47 -17.97
CA GLU A 777 8.95 -5.93 -19.03
C GLU A 777 7.98 -7.00 -18.53
N HIS A 778 8.47 -7.93 -17.72
CA HIS A 778 7.65 -8.97 -17.10
C HIS A 778 6.59 -8.39 -16.15
N LEU A 779 6.95 -7.41 -15.32
CA LEU A 779 5.98 -6.73 -14.44
C LEU A 779 4.88 -6.04 -15.26
N ALA A 780 5.22 -5.38 -16.38
CA ALA A 780 4.24 -4.79 -17.26
C ALA A 780 3.33 -5.86 -17.90
N ALA A 781 3.90 -6.98 -18.38
CA ALA A 781 3.13 -8.10 -18.92
C ALA A 781 2.19 -8.71 -17.87
N MET A 782 2.63 -8.85 -16.62
CA MET A 782 1.81 -9.33 -15.51
C MET A 782 0.65 -8.38 -15.18
N ASP A 783 0.87 -7.07 -15.23
CA ASP A 783 -0.19 -6.08 -15.02
C ASP A 783 -1.24 -6.14 -16.15
N HIS A 784 -0.79 -6.26 -17.40
CA HIS A 784 -1.70 -6.45 -18.55
C HIS A 784 -2.49 -7.76 -18.45
N LEU A 785 -1.82 -8.86 -18.08
CA LEU A 785 -2.48 -10.15 -17.85
C LEU A 785 -3.56 -10.05 -16.77
N ARG A 786 -3.28 -9.36 -15.65
CA ARG A 786 -4.23 -9.16 -14.55
C ARG A 786 -5.48 -8.43 -15.01
N GLN A 787 -5.35 -7.39 -15.84
CA GLN A 787 -6.46 -6.63 -16.39
C GLN A 787 -7.34 -7.49 -17.31
N GLY A 788 -6.72 -8.32 -18.17
CA GLY A 788 -7.41 -9.15 -19.17
C GLY A 788 -7.94 -10.48 -18.64
N ILE A 789 -7.50 -10.95 -17.49
CA ILE A 789 -7.75 -12.33 -17.01
C ILE A 789 -9.24 -12.64 -16.75
N HIS A 790 -10.02 -11.62 -16.40
CA HIS A 790 -11.46 -11.77 -16.15
C HIS A 790 -12.21 -12.26 -17.39
N LEU A 791 -11.73 -11.96 -18.59
CA LEU A 791 -12.29 -12.42 -19.85
C LEU A 791 -12.25 -13.96 -20.00
N ARG A 792 -11.32 -14.63 -19.31
CA ARG A 792 -11.25 -16.11 -19.28
C ARG A 792 -12.47 -16.75 -18.58
N GLY A 793 -13.20 -15.99 -17.76
CA GLY A 793 -14.46 -16.40 -17.14
C GLY A 793 -15.56 -16.71 -18.14
N TYR A 794 -15.60 -16.02 -19.29
CA TYR A 794 -16.57 -16.31 -20.37
C TYR A 794 -16.33 -17.70 -20.98
N ALA A 795 -15.11 -18.20 -21.00
CA ALA A 795 -14.76 -19.56 -21.41
C ALA A 795 -14.95 -20.61 -20.31
N GLN A 796 -15.70 -20.30 -19.24
CA GLN A 796 -15.94 -21.16 -18.06
C GLN A 796 -14.67 -21.59 -17.33
N LYS A 797 -13.54 -20.88 -17.51
CA LYS A 797 -12.30 -21.12 -16.81
C LYS A 797 -12.24 -20.28 -15.52
N ASN A 798 -11.53 -20.79 -14.51
CA ASN A 798 -11.33 -20.02 -13.29
C ASN A 798 -10.22 -18.96 -13.54
N PRO A 799 -10.55 -17.65 -13.51
CA PRO A 799 -9.58 -16.60 -13.83
C PRO A 799 -8.31 -16.65 -12.97
N LYS A 800 -8.42 -17.00 -11.69
CA LYS A 800 -7.25 -17.07 -10.78
C LYS A 800 -6.31 -18.22 -11.12
N GLN A 801 -6.84 -19.37 -11.53
CA GLN A 801 -6.03 -20.51 -11.94
C GLN A 801 -5.33 -20.26 -13.28
N GLU A 802 -6.06 -19.65 -14.23
CA GLU A 802 -5.48 -19.26 -15.52
C GLU A 802 -4.41 -18.18 -15.33
N TYR A 803 -4.65 -17.19 -14.48
CA TYR A 803 -3.64 -16.18 -14.14
C TYR A 803 -2.35 -16.83 -13.61
N LYS A 804 -2.47 -17.76 -12.65
CA LYS A 804 -1.32 -18.46 -12.08
C LYS A 804 -0.55 -19.25 -13.15
N ARG A 805 -1.27 -19.93 -14.06
CA ARG A 805 -0.64 -20.70 -15.13
C ARG A 805 0.06 -19.80 -16.14
N GLU A 806 -0.67 -18.80 -16.68
CA GLU A 806 -0.13 -17.90 -17.71
C GLU A 806 1.04 -17.06 -17.15
N SER A 807 0.96 -16.66 -15.89
CA SER A 807 2.06 -15.97 -15.20
C SER A 807 3.31 -16.83 -15.05
N PHE A 808 3.15 -18.14 -14.79
CA PHE A 808 4.26 -19.08 -14.71
C PHE A 808 4.92 -19.25 -16.08
N ASP A 809 4.12 -19.37 -17.14
CA ASP A 809 4.62 -19.51 -18.52
C ASP A 809 5.41 -18.25 -18.93
N LEU A 810 4.88 -17.03 -18.64
CA LEU A 810 5.56 -15.76 -18.90
C LEU A 810 6.90 -15.66 -18.12
N PHE A 811 6.92 -16.10 -16.87
CA PHE A 811 8.13 -16.06 -16.03
C PHE A 811 9.20 -17.04 -16.55
N THR A 812 8.79 -18.23 -16.97
CA THR A 812 9.69 -19.21 -17.56
C THR A 812 10.32 -18.69 -18.86
N GLN A 813 9.49 -18.08 -19.75
CA GLN A 813 9.98 -17.45 -20.97
C GLN A 813 10.96 -16.30 -20.68
N MET A 814 10.68 -15.47 -19.66
CA MET A 814 11.58 -14.41 -19.23
C MET A 814 12.96 -14.97 -18.82
N LEU A 815 12.99 -16.05 -18.03
CA LEU A 815 14.23 -16.67 -17.58
C LEU A 815 15.01 -17.32 -18.74
N GLU A 816 14.34 -17.93 -19.69
CA GLU A 816 14.96 -18.48 -20.90
C GLU A 816 15.53 -17.37 -21.78
N THR A 817 14.79 -16.27 -21.95
CA THR A 817 15.26 -15.09 -22.67
C THR A 817 16.48 -14.46 -21.98
N LEU A 818 16.45 -14.34 -20.65
CA LEU A 818 17.58 -13.87 -19.84
C LEU A 818 18.86 -14.66 -20.15
N LYS A 819 18.77 -15.98 -20.05
CA LYS A 819 19.92 -16.86 -20.33
C LYS A 819 20.48 -16.65 -21.75
N ARG A 820 19.59 -16.64 -22.75
CA ARG A 820 19.97 -16.48 -24.15
C ARG A 820 20.61 -15.12 -24.44
N ASP A 821 20.01 -14.03 -23.95
CA ASP A 821 20.48 -12.68 -24.20
C ASP A 821 21.83 -12.44 -23.52
N VAL A 822 22.00 -12.89 -22.28
CA VAL A 822 23.29 -12.82 -21.57
C VAL A 822 24.38 -13.56 -22.35
N VAL A 823 24.13 -14.81 -22.78
CA VAL A 823 25.12 -15.59 -23.55
C VAL A 823 25.41 -14.91 -24.89
N SER A 824 24.40 -14.37 -25.57
CA SER A 824 24.56 -13.66 -26.84
C SER A 824 25.44 -12.41 -26.66
N ILE A 825 25.17 -11.59 -25.66
CA ILE A 825 25.98 -10.38 -25.39
C ILE A 825 27.39 -10.75 -25.02
N LEU A 826 27.58 -11.68 -24.06
CA LEU A 826 28.90 -12.12 -23.60
C LEU A 826 29.74 -12.75 -24.72
N SER A 827 29.11 -13.43 -25.67
CA SER A 827 29.81 -14.04 -26.80
C SER A 827 30.25 -13.01 -27.84
N ARG A 828 29.41 -12.05 -28.20
CA ARG A 828 29.64 -11.08 -29.28
C ARG A 828 30.54 -9.91 -28.90
N VAL A 829 30.41 -9.36 -27.68
CA VAL A 829 31.09 -8.13 -27.31
C VAL A 829 32.58 -8.37 -27.10
N GLN A 830 33.41 -7.50 -27.71
CA GLN A 830 34.85 -7.39 -27.41
C GLN A 830 35.00 -6.41 -26.26
N VAL A 831 35.37 -6.90 -25.09
CA VAL A 831 35.47 -6.12 -23.85
C VAL A 831 36.83 -5.41 -23.78
N GLN A 832 36.80 -4.12 -23.45
CA GLN A 832 37.95 -3.33 -23.02
C GLN A 832 37.64 -2.75 -21.61
N GLU A 833 38.70 -2.57 -20.81
CA GLU A 833 38.58 -2.07 -19.43
C GLU A 833 37.79 -0.75 -19.35
N ARG A 834 37.95 0.15 -20.31
CA ARG A 834 37.20 1.41 -20.41
C ARG A 834 35.70 1.22 -20.68
N ASP A 835 35.31 0.14 -21.32
CA ASP A 835 33.91 -0.09 -21.67
C ASP A 835 33.08 -0.51 -20.44
N VAL A 836 33.72 -1.23 -19.49
CA VAL A 836 33.08 -1.66 -18.24
C VAL A 836 32.82 -0.44 -17.33
N GLU A 837 33.82 0.39 -17.11
CA GLU A 837 33.68 1.62 -16.32
C GLU A 837 32.65 2.57 -16.94
N ALA A 838 32.64 2.70 -18.28
CA ALA A 838 31.69 3.54 -18.99
C ALA A 838 30.24 3.01 -18.89
N MET A 839 30.05 1.68 -18.94
CA MET A 839 28.72 1.07 -18.74
C MET A 839 28.18 1.29 -17.32
N GLU A 840 29.03 1.07 -16.30
CA GLU A 840 28.66 1.30 -14.91
C GLU A 840 28.31 2.77 -14.65
N GLU A 841 29.11 3.69 -15.19
CA GLU A 841 28.85 5.11 -15.05
C GLU A 841 27.62 5.57 -15.82
N GLN A 842 27.39 5.05 -17.02
CA GLN A 842 26.19 5.34 -17.81
C GLN A 842 24.93 4.81 -17.15
N GLN A 843 24.97 3.60 -16.57
CA GLN A 843 23.86 3.04 -15.81
C GLN A 843 23.54 3.88 -14.58
N ARG A 844 24.56 4.30 -13.85
CA ARG A 844 24.42 5.16 -12.68
C ARG A 844 23.78 6.50 -13.04
N GLN A 845 24.29 7.14 -14.10
CA GLN A 845 23.76 8.42 -14.60
C GLN A 845 22.31 8.29 -15.12
N GLN A 846 21.99 7.23 -15.84
CA GLN A 846 20.62 6.97 -16.30
C GLN A 846 19.65 6.70 -15.16
N ALA A 847 20.09 5.95 -14.15
CA ALA A 847 19.26 5.66 -12.97
C ALA A 847 19.04 6.89 -12.08
N GLU A 848 20.03 7.79 -11.99
CA GLU A 848 19.93 9.05 -11.25
C GLU A 848 19.15 10.13 -12.02
N ALA A 849 19.24 10.15 -13.36
CA ALA A 849 18.59 11.15 -14.20
C ALA A 849 17.12 10.83 -14.55
N ALA A 850 16.71 9.56 -14.46
CA ALA A 850 15.35 9.18 -14.79
C ALA A 850 14.36 9.66 -13.71
N PRO A 851 13.34 10.46 -14.04
CA PRO A 851 12.33 10.85 -13.09
C PRO A 851 11.57 9.60 -12.61
N ARG A 852 11.60 9.35 -11.32
CA ARG A 852 10.88 8.25 -10.70
C ARG A 852 9.66 8.78 -9.97
N THR A 853 8.51 8.18 -10.20
CA THR A 853 7.26 8.51 -9.52
C THR A 853 6.98 7.41 -8.49
N TYR A 854 6.70 7.82 -7.27
CA TYR A 854 6.36 6.92 -6.17
C TYR A 854 4.85 7.01 -5.93
N THR A 855 4.11 5.95 -6.16
CA THR A 855 2.65 5.95 -6.10
C THR A 855 2.16 5.05 -4.99
N HIS A 856 1.46 5.66 -4.05
CA HIS A 856 0.60 4.99 -3.08
C HIS A 856 -0.46 6.00 -2.62
N ALA A 857 -1.69 5.57 -2.41
CA ALA A 857 -2.82 6.47 -2.09
C ALA A 857 -2.60 7.35 -0.85
N ALA A 858 -1.77 6.92 0.12
CA ALA A 858 -1.40 7.71 1.28
C ALA A 858 -0.22 8.65 1.00
N ALA A 859 0.71 8.28 0.09
CA ALA A 859 1.84 9.12 -0.31
C ALA A 859 1.39 10.23 -1.27
N ASP A 860 0.43 9.96 -2.16
CA ASP A 860 -0.13 10.97 -3.06
C ASP A 860 -0.80 12.12 -2.29
N ASN A 861 -1.39 11.84 -1.13
CA ASN A 861 -1.93 12.88 -0.26
C ASN A 861 -0.84 13.75 0.41
N GLN A 862 0.35 13.19 0.66
CA GLN A 862 1.48 13.94 1.24
C GLN A 862 2.21 14.81 0.19
N LEU A 863 2.38 14.28 -1.04
CA LEU A 863 3.00 15.04 -2.14
C LEU A 863 2.10 16.17 -2.65
N ALA A 864 0.76 15.99 -2.61
CA ALA A 864 -0.19 17.03 -2.97
C ALA A 864 -0.16 18.22 -2.00
N ASP A 865 0.25 18.02 -0.75
CA ASP A 865 0.38 19.08 0.26
C ASP A 865 1.66 19.92 0.06
N ASP A 866 2.77 19.32 -0.39
CA ASP A 866 4.03 20.03 -0.68
C ASP A 866 3.98 20.81 -2.01
N GLU A 867 3.21 20.34 -3.02
CA GLU A 867 3.00 21.05 -4.28
C GLU A 867 1.89 22.13 -4.19
N ALA A 868 0.96 22.03 -3.26
CA ALA A 868 -0.12 23.00 -3.09
C ALA A 868 0.33 24.38 -2.60
N GLU A 869 1.54 24.52 -2.06
CA GLU A 869 2.14 25.85 -1.76
C GLU A 869 2.66 26.59 -3.00
N ALA A 870 2.77 25.94 -4.17
CA ALA A 870 3.35 26.51 -5.38
C ALA A 870 2.38 26.76 -6.54
N GLU A 871 1.14 26.27 -6.53
CA GLU A 871 0.23 26.39 -7.68
C GLU A 871 -1.02 27.24 -7.39
N ALA A 872 -1.46 27.95 -8.44
CA ALA A 872 -2.65 28.80 -8.45
C ALA A 872 -3.93 27.98 -8.15
N ALA A 873 -4.83 28.54 -7.36
CA ALA A 873 -6.09 27.93 -6.96
C ALA A 873 -6.83 27.24 -8.13
N PRO A 874 -7.37 26.05 -7.96
CA PRO A 874 -8.07 25.31 -9.00
C PRO A 874 -9.29 26.10 -9.49
N VAL A 875 -9.37 26.33 -10.80
CA VAL A 875 -10.46 27.08 -11.43
C VAL A 875 -11.63 26.13 -11.66
N THR A 876 -12.81 26.50 -11.21
CA THR A 876 -14.04 25.74 -11.50
C THR A 876 -14.35 25.87 -13.00
N PHE A 877 -14.39 24.74 -13.71
CA PHE A 877 -14.83 24.72 -15.10
C PHE A 877 -16.37 24.88 -15.15
N VAL A 878 -16.83 25.97 -15.75
CA VAL A 878 -18.24 26.17 -16.02
C VAL A 878 -18.52 25.68 -17.44
N ARG A 879 -19.38 24.68 -17.59
CA ARG A 879 -19.79 24.15 -18.88
C ARG A 879 -20.67 25.17 -19.61
N ASP A 880 -20.37 25.45 -20.84
CA ASP A 880 -21.17 26.33 -21.70
C ASP A 880 -22.49 25.68 -22.09
N GLU A 881 -22.59 24.35 -22.08
CA GLU A 881 -23.79 23.60 -22.44
C GLU A 881 -24.28 22.72 -21.26
N GLN A 882 -25.61 22.59 -21.14
CA GLN A 882 -26.24 21.78 -20.12
C GLN A 882 -25.96 20.29 -20.37
N LYS A 883 -25.53 19.55 -19.32
CA LYS A 883 -25.30 18.10 -19.42
C LYS A 883 -26.58 17.41 -19.86
N VAL A 884 -26.59 16.85 -21.06
CA VAL A 884 -27.72 16.10 -21.62
C VAL A 884 -27.48 14.62 -21.36
N GLY A 885 -28.38 13.98 -20.64
CA GLY A 885 -28.35 12.55 -20.42
C GLY A 885 -28.56 11.80 -21.74
N ARG A 886 -27.92 10.66 -21.91
CA ARG A 886 -28.00 9.85 -23.15
C ARG A 886 -29.44 9.53 -23.57
N ASN A 887 -30.36 9.43 -22.61
CA ASN A 887 -31.77 9.12 -22.87
C ASN A 887 -32.65 10.37 -23.01
N ASP A 888 -32.12 11.57 -22.79
CA ASP A 888 -32.82 12.82 -22.88
C ASP A 888 -33.02 13.23 -24.36
N PRO A 889 -34.02 14.07 -24.64
CA PRO A 889 -34.19 14.60 -25.98
C PRO A 889 -32.97 15.39 -26.45
N CYS A 890 -32.53 15.14 -27.68
CA CYS A 890 -31.36 15.86 -28.20
C CYS A 890 -31.63 17.36 -28.33
N PRO A 891 -30.73 18.24 -27.82
CA PRO A 891 -30.92 19.70 -27.86
C PRO A 891 -30.99 20.27 -29.29
N CYS A 892 -30.61 19.50 -30.34
CA CYS A 892 -30.74 19.93 -31.72
C CYS A 892 -32.19 19.99 -32.25
N GLY A 893 -33.20 19.65 -31.45
CA GLY A 893 -34.60 19.67 -31.86
C GLY A 893 -35.05 18.53 -32.77
N SER A 894 -34.23 17.50 -32.99
CA SER A 894 -34.54 16.35 -33.85
C SER A 894 -35.63 15.42 -33.32
N GLY A 895 -36.07 15.58 -32.07
CA GLY A 895 -37.03 14.70 -31.39
C GLY A 895 -36.48 13.31 -31.04
N LYS A 896 -35.23 13.01 -31.39
CA LYS A 896 -34.55 11.76 -31.04
C LYS A 896 -33.85 11.88 -29.67
N LYS A 897 -33.67 10.75 -28.99
CA LYS A 897 -32.82 10.70 -27.80
C LYS A 897 -31.40 11.06 -28.17
N TYR A 898 -30.65 11.71 -27.24
CA TYR A 898 -29.29 12.17 -27.50
C TYR A 898 -28.38 11.04 -28.02
N LYS A 899 -28.47 9.83 -27.47
CA LYS A 899 -27.74 8.64 -27.93
C LYS A 899 -28.05 8.17 -29.37
N HIS A 900 -29.13 8.61 -29.97
CA HIS A 900 -29.53 8.30 -31.33
C HIS A 900 -29.40 9.51 -32.28
N CYS A 901 -28.72 10.58 -31.84
CA CYS A 901 -28.50 11.80 -32.59
C CYS A 901 -27.05 12.28 -32.44
N HIS A 902 -26.77 13.28 -31.64
CA HIS A 902 -25.41 13.84 -31.41
C HIS A 902 -24.55 13.05 -30.44
N GLY A 903 -25.11 12.12 -29.66
CA GLY A 903 -24.38 11.18 -28.81
C GLY A 903 -24.12 9.82 -29.52
N GLN A 904 -24.21 9.73 -30.86
CA GLN A 904 -23.66 8.62 -31.63
C GLN A 904 -22.16 8.82 -31.80
N LEU A 905 -21.42 7.73 -31.69
CA LEU A 905 -19.99 7.72 -32.06
C LEU A 905 -19.89 8.05 -33.56
N THR A 906 -19.19 9.12 -33.87
CA THR A 906 -18.79 9.49 -35.23
C THR A 906 -17.42 8.95 -35.55
#